data_0c2dd49bb62154d56179e9ab945ffe88
#
_entry.id   0c2dd49bb62154d56179e9ab945ffe88
#
_cell.length_a   1.000
_cell.length_b   1.000
_cell.length_c   1.000
_cell.angle_alpha   90.00
_cell.angle_beta   90.00
_cell.angle_gamma   90.00
#
_symmetry.space_group_name_H-M   'P 1'
#
loop_
_entity.id
_entity.type
_entity.pdbx_description
1 polymer ?
#
loop_
_entity_poly.entity_id
_entity_poly.type
_entity_poly.pdbx_seq_one_letter_code
_entity_poly.pdbx_strand_id
1 'polypeptide(L)'
;MQSPRNRRTGIGVFVAALLVARLVHAEDTEVSALVTPVASGFYTVMPCRAVDTRIGVGPNGGPALGGGETRVFGIAGRCGIPNSARAVALNLTVTGPAAAGTILVYPAGESTPSASTINFTAGRTRANNVVVATGEAGQVAAFCGMPPGATVDVIFDVVGYFEDATGNKPPVVAAGPDAALAMPANSLALSGTFSDDGKPAGATYAAAWSVTAGPPGVAFSAPASPSTNVTFAAAGTYTLRLTVSDSDRAGFDDLTVKVTATLPDVLRFLDQASFGPAPDQSDTVRTQGLSEWIEEQFRAPETGYPPLPPESGTTPAECPYNSVCYRDKYTTYPLQNLFFTNALYGGDQLRQKVAWALHKIFVVSGADIPMPSRLTPYLRVLNRNAFGNFRTLLGEITLNTAMGRYLDMVTSTRTRPNENYPREILQLFSVGTVRLNPDGTEQSDANGPVPTYDQSVVDGLAKAFTGWTYGTQFPGGVTNYIDPMVLVPGNHDTTAKLLLRGVTLPAGQDGTQDLNAALDNVFTDPNVGPFIGKQLIQMLVTSNPSPAFVARVTSAFDDNGWGVRGDMKAVIRAILLDPEARGTGPGAPSFGRLREPALWLVASLRALGAQSADGTANADGYLSPRTTPLGQNPLRPATVFSYFPPDYEAPGAGGLLGPEFGIHSATTALGRANFVNTLVYNTSGCPVVGRPCLRPNTDPNNLNGNTNGVSLDFASLVPFAGSLAAPDPAPLVDELDRRLLHGTMSAAMRTEVTQALNAIAPTDPVPPGDVLGGKFRRVQAGIYLVLTASQFQVER
;
A
#
# COMPACT_ATOMS: atom_id res chain seq x y z
N MET A 1 37.66 -51.84 -23.80
CA MET A 1 37.94 -53.22 -23.42
C MET A 1 36.91 -53.61 -22.35
N GLN A 2 35.95 -54.29 -22.86
CA GLN A 2 35.40 -55.56 -22.49
C GLN A 2 34.73 -55.65 -21.10
N SER A 3 33.40 -55.65 -21.22
CA SER A 3 32.45 -56.48 -20.47
C SER A 3 32.84 -57.99 -20.66
N PRO A 4 32.30 -59.05 -19.96
CA PRO A 4 30.89 -59.22 -19.69
C PRO A 4 30.48 -60.17 -18.49
N ARG A 5 29.14 -60.20 -18.27
CA ARG A 5 28.23 -61.37 -18.07
C ARG A 5 28.37 -62.27 -16.86
N ASN A 6 27.37 -62.52 -16.12
CA ASN A 6 26.11 -63.28 -16.28
C ASN A 6 25.92 -64.35 -15.19
N ARG A 7 24.70 -64.52 -14.73
CA ARG A 7 23.78 -65.65 -14.51
C ARG A 7 23.58 -66.14 -13.05
N ARG A 8 22.35 -65.95 -12.62
CA ARG A 8 21.21 -66.87 -12.50
C ARG A 8 21.28 -67.91 -11.36
N THR A 9 20.15 -67.97 -10.66
CA THR A 9 19.27 -69.05 -10.18
C THR A 9 19.56 -69.63 -8.83
N GLY A 10 18.49 -69.74 -8.03
CA GLY A 10 18.02 -70.97 -7.45
C GLY A 10 17.26 -70.83 -6.17
N ILE A 11 16.04 -71.23 -6.23
CA ILE A 11 15.03 -71.56 -5.26
C ILE A 11 15.53 -72.53 -4.14
N GLY A 12 15.00 -72.30 -2.90
CA GLY A 12 15.14 -73.33 -1.88
C GLY A 12 14.38 -73.00 -0.61
N VAL A 13 13.16 -73.52 -0.52
CA VAL A 13 12.37 -73.64 0.72
C VAL A 13 13.01 -74.66 1.63
N PHE A 14 13.14 -74.41 2.93
CA PHE A 14 13.09 -75.45 3.98
C PHE A 14 12.52 -74.89 5.29
N VAL A 15 11.47 -75.59 5.76
CA VAL A 15 10.86 -75.52 7.07
C VAL A 15 11.66 -76.40 8.04
N ALA A 16 11.98 -75.87 9.22
CA ALA A 16 12.14 -76.80 10.37
C ALA A 16 11.95 -76.05 11.71
N ALA A 17 11.02 -76.48 12.46
CA ALA A 17 10.75 -76.15 13.85
C ALA A 17 11.68 -76.97 14.81
N LEU A 18 11.96 -76.41 15.99
CA LEU A 18 12.09 -77.14 17.34
C LEU A 18 12.59 -76.09 18.33
N LEU A 19 11.92 -75.71 19.30
CA LEU A 19 11.52 -76.09 20.68
C LEU A 19 12.70 -75.99 21.74
N VAL A 20 12.33 -75.36 22.86
CA VAL A 20 12.81 -75.51 24.30
C VAL A 20 14.06 -74.65 24.65
N ALA A 21 14.04 -73.78 25.64
CA ALA A 21 13.55 -73.82 27.03
C ALA A 21 13.49 -72.43 27.72
N ARG A 22 12.64 -72.39 28.71
CA ARG A 22 12.36 -71.31 29.68
C ARG A 22 13.58 -70.83 30.41
N LEU A 23 13.59 -69.48 30.67
CA LEU A 23 13.88 -68.94 32.01
C LEU A 23 13.03 -67.69 32.23
N VAL A 24 12.27 -67.73 33.30
CA VAL A 24 11.32 -66.69 33.75
C VAL A 24 12.12 -65.52 34.34
N HIS A 25 11.84 -64.28 33.91
CA HIS A 25 11.88 -63.12 34.78
C HIS A 25 10.59 -62.31 34.46
N ALA A 26 9.83 -62.13 35.54
CA ALA A 26 8.65 -61.30 35.53
C ALA A 26 9.12 -59.83 35.57
N GLU A 27 8.69 -59.05 34.60
CA GLU A 27 8.51 -57.61 34.77
C GLU A 27 7.40 -57.14 33.84
N ASP A 28 6.46 -56.51 34.41
CA ASP A 28 5.37 -55.66 33.96
C ASP A 28 4.95 -55.74 32.48
N THR A 29 3.95 -56.50 32.21
CA THR A 29 3.10 -56.40 31.06
C THR A 29 2.18 -55.19 31.23
N GLU A 30 2.59 -54.01 30.75
CA GLU A 30 1.60 -53.04 30.28
C GLU A 30 0.82 -53.70 29.16
N VAL A 31 -0.42 -54.02 29.43
CA VAL A 31 -1.41 -54.44 28.41
C VAL A 31 -1.69 -53.17 27.59
N SER A 32 -0.90 -52.97 26.53
CA SER A 32 -1.30 -52.06 25.47
C SER A 32 -2.63 -52.59 24.92
N ALA A 33 -3.71 -51.90 25.25
CA ALA A 33 -5.02 -52.22 24.69
C ALA A 33 -4.84 -52.19 23.18
N LEU A 34 -5.05 -53.34 22.53
CA LEU A 34 -5.16 -53.45 21.08
C LEU A 34 -6.34 -52.56 20.68
N VAL A 35 -6.02 -51.31 20.33
CA VAL A 35 -7.00 -50.42 19.63
C VAL A 35 -7.28 -51.13 18.31
N THR A 36 -8.47 -51.70 18.19
CA THR A 36 -8.97 -52.22 16.91
C THR A 36 -8.85 -51.11 15.89
N PRO A 37 -8.12 -51.27 14.78
CA PRO A 37 -8.01 -50.22 13.79
C PRO A 37 -9.37 -49.94 13.20
N VAL A 38 -9.94 -48.78 13.51
CA VAL A 38 -11.16 -48.27 12.86
C VAL A 38 -10.74 -47.83 11.48
N ALA A 39 -11.45 -48.30 10.44
CA ALA A 39 -11.21 -47.88 9.08
C ALA A 39 -11.50 -46.35 8.96
N SER A 40 -10.48 -45.59 8.71
CA SER A 40 -10.63 -44.15 8.50
C SER A 40 -10.62 -43.84 7.00
N GLY A 41 -11.62 -43.08 6.54
CA GLY A 41 -11.65 -42.52 5.20
C GLY A 41 -10.75 -41.32 5.06
N PHE A 42 -10.06 -41.14 3.92
CA PHE A 42 -9.34 -39.95 3.57
C PHE A 42 -10.24 -39.01 2.79
N TYR A 43 -10.33 -37.76 3.23
CA TYR A 43 -11.11 -36.70 2.60
C TYR A 43 -10.17 -35.59 2.18
N THR A 44 -10.20 -35.18 0.90
CA THR A 44 -9.44 -34.09 0.37
C THR A 44 -10.10 -32.76 0.71
N VAL A 45 -9.29 -31.74 1.02
CA VAL A 45 -9.72 -30.33 1.09
C VAL A 45 -8.97 -29.53 0.05
N MET A 46 -9.52 -28.38 -0.37
CA MET A 46 -8.75 -27.40 -1.14
C MET A 46 -7.49 -27.06 -0.35
N PRO A 47 -6.29 -27.09 -0.98
CA PRO A 47 -5.04 -26.74 -0.31
C PRO A 47 -5.18 -25.42 0.42
N CYS A 48 -5.03 -25.42 1.72
CA CYS A 48 -5.29 -24.27 2.58
C CYS A 48 -4.18 -24.11 3.59
N ARG A 49 -3.71 -22.87 3.78
CA ARG A 49 -2.68 -22.55 4.77
C ARG A 49 -3.26 -22.44 6.17
N ALA A 50 -3.01 -23.43 7.00
CA ALA A 50 -3.50 -23.49 8.38
C ALA A 50 -2.56 -22.81 9.38
N VAL A 51 -1.26 -22.78 9.10
CA VAL A 51 -0.20 -22.18 9.95
C VAL A 51 0.81 -21.44 9.09
N ASP A 52 1.18 -20.23 9.48
CA ASP A 52 2.29 -19.48 8.87
C ASP A 52 2.93 -18.57 9.92
N THR A 53 4.07 -18.96 10.48
CA THR A 53 4.74 -18.20 11.53
C THR A 53 5.46 -16.94 11.05
N ARG A 54 5.53 -16.71 9.75
CA ARG A 54 6.06 -15.46 9.17
C ARG A 54 5.08 -14.29 9.26
N ILE A 55 3.81 -14.60 9.54
CA ILE A 55 2.71 -13.62 9.50
C ILE A 55 2.19 -13.42 10.92
N GLY A 56 2.20 -12.18 11.41
CA GLY A 56 1.53 -11.69 12.60
C GLY A 56 1.68 -12.54 13.87
N VAL A 57 1.36 -11.95 15.01
CA VAL A 57 1.30 -12.68 16.30
C VAL A 57 -0.09 -13.31 16.43
N GLY A 58 -0.15 -14.63 16.67
CA GLY A 58 -1.41 -15.34 16.85
C GLY A 58 -1.20 -16.84 17.05
N PRO A 59 -2.25 -17.60 17.44
CA PRO A 59 -2.12 -19.01 17.81
C PRO A 59 -1.59 -19.90 16.67
N ASN A 60 -1.77 -19.50 15.41
CA ASN A 60 -1.25 -20.19 14.22
C ASN A 60 -0.32 -19.30 13.38
N GLY A 61 0.10 -18.14 13.92
CA GLY A 61 1.03 -17.19 13.35
C GLY A 61 2.38 -17.15 14.04
N GLY A 62 3.11 -16.02 13.85
CA GLY A 62 4.40 -15.77 14.49
C GLY A 62 4.38 -15.63 16.02
N PRO A 63 5.55 -15.47 16.62
CA PRO A 63 6.87 -15.36 15.97
C PRO A 63 7.40 -16.70 15.42
N ALA A 64 8.56 -16.70 14.73
CA ALA A 64 9.28 -17.90 14.34
C ALA A 64 9.53 -18.83 15.54
N LEU A 65 9.59 -20.17 15.32
CA LEU A 65 9.87 -21.14 16.38
C LEU A 65 11.32 -21.04 16.84
N GLY A 66 11.52 -20.98 18.15
CA GLY A 66 12.83 -21.02 18.79
C GLY A 66 13.42 -22.42 18.93
N GLY A 67 14.74 -22.53 18.94
CA GLY A 67 15.43 -23.80 19.19
C GLY A 67 15.08 -24.36 20.58
N GLY A 68 14.61 -25.61 20.64
CA GLY A 68 14.10 -26.29 21.82
C GLY A 68 12.62 -26.00 22.15
N GLU A 69 11.95 -25.12 21.38
CA GLU A 69 10.54 -24.77 21.59
C GLU A 69 9.61 -25.88 21.08
N THR A 70 8.55 -26.17 21.85
CA THR A 70 7.36 -26.91 21.39
C THR A 70 6.20 -25.94 21.31
N ARG A 71 5.56 -25.80 20.13
CA ARG A 71 4.37 -24.99 19.95
C ARG A 71 3.21 -25.83 19.45
N VAL A 72 2.03 -25.55 20.00
CA VAL A 72 0.78 -26.23 19.63
C VAL A 72 0.01 -25.35 18.66
N PHE A 73 -0.52 -25.97 17.58
CA PHE A 73 -1.28 -25.33 16.53
C PHE A 73 -2.66 -25.97 16.40
N GLY A 74 -3.72 -25.15 16.40
CA GLY A 74 -5.07 -25.60 16.16
C GLY A 74 -5.30 -25.84 14.67
N ILE A 75 -5.61 -27.07 14.27
CA ILE A 75 -5.87 -27.43 12.89
C ILE A 75 -7.36 -27.71 12.65
N ALA A 76 -8.03 -28.42 13.55
CA ALA A 76 -9.47 -28.67 13.46
C ALA A 76 -10.28 -27.35 13.53
N GLY A 77 -11.40 -27.29 12.81
CA GLY A 77 -12.20 -26.09 12.65
C GLY A 77 -11.62 -25.06 11.66
N ARG A 78 -10.49 -25.39 11.00
CA ARG A 78 -9.86 -24.55 9.97
C ARG A 78 -9.76 -25.31 8.66
N CYS A 79 -9.68 -24.59 7.54
CA CYS A 79 -9.45 -25.20 6.23
C CYS A 79 -10.46 -26.30 5.87
N GLY A 80 -11.67 -26.26 6.38
CA GLY A 80 -12.68 -27.30 6.17
C GLY A 80 -12.42 -28.62 6.89
N ILE A 81 -11.47 -28.66 7.86
CA ILE A 81 -11.20 -29.85 8.67
C ILE A 81 -12.17 -29.89 9.85
N PRO A 82 -13.00 -30.93 9.98
CA PRO A 82 -13.93 -31.08 11.08
C PRO A 82 -13.22 -31.36 12.40
N ASN A 83 -13.88 -31.04 13.52
CA ASN A 83 -13.36 -31.34 14.85
C ASN A 83 -13.24 -32.85 15.14
N SER A 84 -13.88 -33.69 14.34
CA SER A 84 -13.86 -35.15 14.39
C SER A 84 -12.69 -35.76 13.60
N ALA A 85 -11.88 -34.95 12.90
CA ALA A 85 -10.72 -35.44 12.18
C ALA A 85 -9.72 -36.15 13.12
N ARG A 86 -9.37 -37.39 12.76
CA ARG A 86 -8.42 -38.23 13.51
C ARG A 86 -6.97 -37.98 13.13
N ALA A 87 -6.75 -37.54 11.88
CA ALA A 87 -5.42 -37.17 11.38
C ALA A 87 -5.57 -36.16 10.23
N VAL A 88 -4.51 -35.43 9.98
CA VAL A 88 -4.43 -34.47 8.88
C VAL A 88 -3.26 -34.79 7.96
N ALA A 89 -3.48 -34.62 6.66
CA ALA A 89 -2.45 -34.65 5.63
C ALA A 89 -2.05 -33.22 5.30
N LEU A 90 -0.79 -32.87 5.49
CA LEU A 90 -0.31 -31.53 5.26
C LEU A 90 1.10 -31.50 4.66
N ASN A 91 1.45 -30.43 3.99
CA ASN A 91 2.79 -30.11 3.59
C ASN A 91 3.41 -29.16 4.63
N LEU A 92 4.44 -29.66 5.34
CA LEU A 92 5.24 -28.88 6.28
C LEU A 92 6.37 -28.19 5.50
N THR A 93 6.41 -26.88 5.52
CA THR A 93 7.53 -26.10 4.98
C THR A 93 8.27 -25.38 6.09
N VAL A 94 9.59 -25.50 6.11
CA VAL A 94 10.49 -24.69 6.94
C VAL A 94 11.16 -23.63 6.05
N THR A 95 11.25 -22.39 6.55
CA THR A 95 11.87 -21.28 5.81
C THR A 95 12.66 -20.37 6.75
N GLY A 96 13.73 -19.77 6.24
CA GLY A 96 14.58 -18.87 6.98
C GLY A 96 15.28 -19.49 8.23
N PRO A 97 15.68 -20.79 8.24
CA PRO A 97 16.29 -21.37 9.44
C PRO A 97 17.64 -20.72 9.74
N ALA A 98 17.80 -20.20 10.95
CA ALA A 98 19.05 -19.57 11.39
C ALA A 98 20.19 -20.58 11.62
N ALA A 99 19.87 -21.86 11.85
CA ALA A 99 20.83 -22.96 12.01
C ALA A 99 20.31 -24.26 11.37
N ALA A 100 21.15 -25.27 11.27
CA ALA A 100 20.69 -26.62 10.92
C ALA A 100 19.85 -27.20 12.07
N GLY A 101 18.82 -28.00 11.76
CA GLY A 101 17.92 -28.55 12.74
C GLY A 101 16.86 -29.47 12.18
N THR A 102 15.88 -29.76 13.00
CA THR A 102 14.74 -30.64 12.70
C THR A 102 13.44 -30.03 13.19
N ILE A 103 12.33 -30.30 12.51
CA ILE A 103 10.98 -30.14 13.09
C ILE A 103 10.34 -31.52 13.23
N LEU A 104 9.76 -31.76 14.39
CA LEU A 104 8.96 -32.94 14.69
C LEU A 104 7.51 -32.47 14.85
N VAL A 105 6.61 -32.98 14.02
CA VAL A 105 5.16 -32.71 14.12
C VAL A 105 4.47 -33.97 14.62
N TYR A 106 3.66 -33.85 15.69
CA TYR A 106 3.03 -34.92 16.36
C TYR A 106 1.71 -34.48 17.02
N PRO A 107 0.84 -35.42 17.50
CA PRO A 107 -0.39 -35.06 18.17
C PRO A 107 -0.14 -34.22 19.42
N ALA A 108 -0.90 -33.12 19.58
CA ALA A 108 -0.77 -32.30 20.79
C ALA A 108 -1.20 -33.08 22.03
N GLY A 109 -0.46 -32.92 23.13
CA GLY A 109 -0.65 -33.71 24.36
C GLY A 109 0.18 -34.97 24.45
N GLU A 110 0.77 -35.45 23.35
CA GLU A 110 1.64 -36.62 23.33
C GLU A 110 3.10 -36.23 23.60
N SER A 111 3.90 -37.23 24.00
CA SER A 111 5.36 -37.07 24.19
C SER A 111 6.05 -36.83 22.84
N THR A 112 7.10 -36.02 22.84
CA THR A 112 7.91 -35.74 21.65
C THR A 112 8.48 -37.02 21.04
N PRO A 113 8.17 -37.34 19.77
CA PRO A 113 8.67 -38.57 19.15
C PRO A 113 10.16 -38.54 18.88
N SER A 114 10.76 -39.67 18.66
CA SER A 114 12.19 -39.80 18.30
C SER A 114 12.45 -39.54 16.81
N ALA A 115 11.43 -39.64 15.97
CA ALA A 115 11.52 -39.45 14.51
C ALA A 115 11.20 -38.00 14.10
N SER A 116 12.11 -37.40 13.34
CA SER A 116 11.89 -36.06 12.79
C SER A 116 10.95 -36.06 11.57
N THR A 117 10.07 -35.07 11.48
CA THR A 117 9.21 -34.88 10.32
C THR A 117 10.00 -34.26 9.13
N ILE A 118 10.90 -33.33 9.42
CA ILE A 118 11.75 -32.70 8.41
C ILE A 118 13.11 -32.33 9.01
N ASN A 119 14.19 -32.53 8.23
CA ASN A 119 15.54 -32.10 8.55
C ASN A 119 15.97 -30.98 7.57
N PHE A 120 16.67 -29.97 8.06
CA PHE A 120 17.06 -28.83 7.26
C PHE A 120 18.43 -28.27 7.67
N THR A 121 19.01 -27.48 6.79
CA THR A 121 20.27 -26.75 6.99
C THR A 121 20.03 -25.25 7.05
N ALA A 122 20.92 -24.51 7.69
CA ALA A 122 20.82 -23.06 7.80
C ALA A 122 20.58 -22.38 6.44
N GLY A 123 19.67 -21.41 6.40
CA GLY A 123 19.36 -20.60 5.23
C GLY A 123 18.61 -21.33 4.09
N ARG A 124 18.26 -22.59 4.22
CA ARG A 124 17.62 -23.39 3.16
C ARG A 124 16.16 -23.68 3.47
N THR A 125 15.26 -23.16 2.62
CA THR A 125 13.85 -23.56 2.66
C THR A 125 13.70 -25.01 2.20
N ARG A 126 12.90 -25.78 2.95
CA ARG A 126 12.57 -27.18 2.63
C ARG A 126 11.12 -27.47 2.99
N ALA A 127 10.51 -28.39 2.25
CA ALA A 127 9.17 -28.89 2.50
C ALA A 127 9.16 -30.41 2.55
N ASN A 128 8.23 -30.97 3.33
CA ASN A 128 7.95 -32.41 3.40
C ASN A 128 6.45 -32.63 3.65
N ASN A 129 5.88 -33.63 2.98
CA ASN A 129 4.52 -34.06 3.25
C ASN A 129 4.48 -34.97 4.49
N VAL A 130 3.48 -34.78 5.32
CA VAL A 130 3.26 -35.59 6.51
C VAL A 130 1.77 -35.86 6.71
N VAL A 131 1.46 -37.06 7.18
CA VAL A 131 0.19 -37.41 7.80
C VAL A 131 0.46 -37.52 9.30
N VAL A 132 -0.25 -36.72 10.08
CA VAL A 132 -0.10 -36.69 11.53
C VAL A 132 -1.48 -36.82 12.18
N ALA A 133 -1.60 -37.69 13.21
CA ALA A 133 -2.81 -37.76 14.02
C ALA A 133 -3.02 -36.40 14.75
N THR A 134 -4.27 -36.02 14.96
CA THR A 134 -4.63 -34.87 15.79
C THR A 134 -4.68 -35.32 17.26
N GLY A 135 -4.16 -34.47 18.15
CA GLY A 135 -4.32 -34.62 19.59
C GLY A 135 -5.64 -34.10 20.11
N GLU A 136 -5.74 -33.83 21.39
CA GLU A 136 -6.92 -33.25 22.02
C GLU A 136 -7.32 -31.93 21.31
N ALA A 137 -8.62 -31.71 21.16
CA ALA A 137 -9.19 -30.54 20.49
C ALA A 137 -8.71 -30.34 19.03
N GLY A 138 -8.27 -31.40 18.33
CA GLY A 138 -7.88 -31.30 16.92
C GLY A 138 -6.58 -30.51 16.68
N GLN A 139 -5.65 -30.57 17.61
CA GLN A 139 -4.40 -29.82 17.59
C GLN A 139 -3.20 -30.71 17.24
N VAL A 140 -2.15 -30.11 16.69
CA VAL A 140 -0.84 -30.73 16.48
C VAL A 140 0.24 -29.93 17.19
N ALA A 141 1.24 -30.61 17.71
CA ALA A 141 2.43 -30.01 18.30
C ALA A 141 3.58 -30.01 17.28
N ALA A 142 4.38 -28.95 17.26
CA ALA A 142 5.65 -28.91 16.54
C ALA A 142 6.80 -28.60 17.48
N PHE A 143 7.77 -29.50 17.56
CA PHE A 143 9.00 -29.30 18.31
C PHE A 143 10.12 -28.87 17.37
N CYS A 144 10.85 -27.83 17.75
CA CYS A 144 11.99 -27.29 17.01
C CYS A 144 13.31 -27.79 17.56
N GLY A 145 13.89 -28.79 16.93
CA GLY A 145 15.20 -29.35 17.29
C GLY A 145 16.37 -28.57 16.71
N MET A 146 16.55 -27.34 17.18
CA MET A 146 17.66 -26.43 16.82
C MET A 146 18.44 -26.04 18.07
N PRO A 147 19.69 -25.50 17.94
CA PRO A 147 20.41 -24.91 19.08
C PRO A 147 19.60 -23.77 19.72
N PRO A 148 19.71 -23.59 21.05
CA PRO A 148 19.07 -22.46 21.74
C PRO A 148 19.44 -21.12 21.12
N GLY A 149 18.44 -20.22 20.96
CA GLY A 149 18.61 -18.91 20.36
C GLY A 149 18.51 -18.86 18.82
N ALA A 150 18.54 -20.02 18.15
CA ALA A 150 18.24 -20.06 16.70
C ALA A 150 16.72 -20.12 16.47
N THR A 151 16.25 -19.59 15.35
CA THR A 151 14.83 -19.55 15.00
C THR A 151 14.59 -20.08 13.58
N VAL A 152 13.36 -20.56 13.35
CA VAL A 152 12.90 -21.02 12.02
C VAL A 152 11.42 -20.73 11.86
N ASP A 153 11.00 -20.30 10.68
CA ASP A 153 9.59 -20.19 10.34
C ASP A 153 9.05 -21.51 9.79
N VAL A 154 7.82 -21.83 10.19
CA VAL A 154 7.08 -23.00 9.72
C VAL A 154 5.77 -22.60 9.05
N ILE A 155 5.41 -23.37 8.02
CA ILE A 155 4.17 -23.21 7.26
C ILE A 155 3.53 -24.60 7.16
N PHE A 156 2.23 -24.70 7.49
CA PHE A 156 1.44 -25.92 7.30
C PHE A 156 0.36 -25.64 6.27
N ASP A 157 0.49 -26.25 5.11
CA ASP A 157 -0.52 -26.22 4.05
C ASP A 157 -1.25 -27.57 4.06
N VAL A 158 -2.52 -27.58 4.48
CA VAL A 158 -3.33 -28.81 4.61
C VAL A 158 -3.97 -29.15 3.27
N VAL A 159 -3.98 -30.46 2.94
CA VAL A 159 -4.52 -31.00 1.69
C VAL A 159 -5.63 -32.03 1.91
N GLY A 160 -5.84 -32.49 3.16
CA GLY A 160 -6.90 -33.44 3.50
C GLY A 160 -6.82 -33.89 4.97
N TYR A 161 -7.81 -34.68 5.36
CA TYR A 161 -7.92 -35.25 6.69
C TYR A 161 -8.41 -36.70 6.65
N PHE A 162 -8.22 -37.40 7.75
CA PHE A 162 -8.73 -38.77 7.97
C PHE A 162 -9.79 -38.75 9.05
N GLU A 163 -10.87 -39.50 8.80
CA GLU A 163 -12.01 -39.61 9.69
C GLU A 163 -12.65 -41.00 9.62
N ASP A 164 -13.42 -41.39 10.66
CA ASP A 164 -14.08 -42.69 10.72
C ASP A 164 -15.03 -42.89 9.53
N ALA A 165 -14.80 -43.93 8.75
CA ALA A 165 -15.54 -44.22 7.50
C ALA A 165 -17.03 -44.45 7.67
N THR A 166 -17.48 -44.75 8.88
CA THR A 166 -18.90 -45.04 9.23
C THR A 166 -19.66 -43.84 9.79
N GLY A 167 -18.96 -42.69 10.03
CA GLY A 167 -19.53 -41.45 10.54
C GLY A 167 -20.26 -40.63 9.49
N ASN A 168 -20.92 -39.53 9.95
CA ASN A 168 -21.46 -38.50 9.12
C ASN A 168 -20.37 -37.84 8.28
N LYS A 169 -20.62 -37.54 7.00
CA LYS A 169 -19.73 -36.80 6.08
C LYS A 169 -20.21 -35.36 5.94
N PRO A 170 -19.31 -34.40 5.77
CA PRO A 170 -19.75 -33.06 5.43
C PRO A 170 -20.44 -33.06 4.05
N PRO A 171 -21.41 -32.17 3.82
CA PRO A 171 -21.99 -31.98 2.50
C PRO A 171 -20.91 -31.66 1.45
N VAL A 172 -21.00 -32.29 0.30
CA VAL A 172 -20.17 -31.98 -0.88
C VAL A 172 -20.82 -30.80 -1.58
N VAL A 173 -20.15 -29.64 -1.57
CA VAL A 173 -20.67 -28.38 -2.08
C VAL A 173 -20.03 -28.05 -3.44
N ALA A 174 -20.80 -27.48 -4.34
CA ALA A 174 -20.32 -26.88 -5.57
C ALA A 174 -20.88 -25.44 -5.68
N ALA A 175 -20.04 -24.45 -5.60
CA ALA A 175 -20.39 -23.03 -5.68
C ALA A 175 -20.75 -22.59 -7.12
N GLY A 176 -20.31 -23.36 -8.11
CA GLY A 176 -20.47 -23.09 -9.54
C GLY A 176 -19.14 -22.71 -10.20
N PRO A 177 -19.14 -22.49 -11.52
CA PRO A 177 -17.92 -22.14 -12.26
C PRO A 177 -17.50 -20.69 -11.98
N ASP A 178 -16.20 -20.43 -12.15
CA ASP A 178 -15.64 -19.09 -12.18
C ASP A 178 -16.34 -18.22 -13.23
N ALA A 179 -16.50 -16.92 -12.94
CA ALA A 179 -17.25 -16.01 -13.78
C ALA A 179 -16.51 -14.68 -14.03
N ALA A 180 -16.92 -13.97 -15.07
CA ALA A 180 -16.41 -12.64 -15.36
C ALA A 180 -17.57 -11.68 -15.69
N LEU A 181 -17.45 -10.46 -15.19
CA LEU A 181 -18.35 -9.34 -15.46
C LEU A 181 -17.56 -8.14 -15.95
N ALA A 182 -18.19 -7.29 -16.72
CA ALA A 182 -17.66 -5.98 -17.09
C ALA A 182 -18.62 -4.88 -16.64
N MET A 183 -18.17 -3.96 -15.81
CA MET A 183 -18.96 -2.80 -15.41
C MET A 183 -19.45 -2.04 -16.66
N PRO A 184 -20.65 -1.46 -16.67
CA PRO A 184 -21.54 -1.25 -15.53
C PRO A 184 -22.41 -2.45 -15.14
N ALA A 185 -22.33 -3.60 -15.84
CA ALA A 185 -23.02 -4.82 -15.39
C ALA A 185 -22.33 -5.30 -14.10
N ASN A 186 -23.04 -5.23 -13.00
CA ASN A 186 -22.49 -5.49 -11.66
C ASN A 186 -23.22 -6.58 -10.89
N SER A 187 -24.10 -7.34 -11.53
CA SER A 187 -24.88 -8.40 -10.91
C SER A 187 -24.65 -9.74 -11.61
N LEU A 188 -24.54 -10.79 -10.82
CA LEU A 188 -24.35 -12.17 -11.28
C LEU A 188 -25.31 -13.11 -10.55
N ALA A 189 -25.97 -13.98 -11.29
CA ALA A 189 -26.76 -15.08 -10.71
C ALA A 189 -25.82 -16.24 -10.34
N LEU A 190 -25.86 -16.65 -9.09
CA LEU A 190 -25.15 -17.80 -8.56
C LEU A 190 -26.10 -19.01 -8.45
N SER A 191 -25.63 -20.19 -8.81
CA SER A 191 -26.40 -21.43 -8.81
C SER A 191 -25.59 -22.53 -8.14
N GLY A 192 -25.36 -22.38 -6.83
CA GLY A 192 -24.69 -23.39 -6.04
C GLY A 192 -25.53 -24.65 -5.86
N THR A 193 -24.88 -25.78 -5.75
CA THR A 193 -25.48 -27.08 -5.48
C THR A 193 -24.72 -27.81 -4.38
N PHE A 194 -25.36 -28.79 -3.75
CA PHE A 194 -24.71 -29.68 -2.81
C PHE A 194 -25.32 -31.06 -2.82
N SER A 195 -24.60 -32.05 -2.35
CA SER A 195 -25.08 -33.39 -2.06
C SER A 195 -24.54 -33.87 -0.71
N ASP A 196 -25.20 -34.79 -0.07
CA ASP A 196 -24.87 -35.28 1.26
C ASP A 196 -25.16 -36.77 1.42
N ASP A 197 -24.60 -37.42 2.44
CA ASP A 197 -24.80 -38.86 2.70
C ASP A 197 -26.10 -39.18 3.49
N GLY A 198 -26.91 -38.15 3.80
CA GLY A 198 -28.17 -38.24 4.52
C GLY A 198 -28.03 -38.45 6.03
N LYS A 199 -26.85 -38.14 6.56
CA LYS A 199 -26.57 -38.19 8.01
C LYS A 199 -26.25 -36.77 8.54
N PRO A 200 -26.53 -36.52 9.84
CA PRO A 200 -27.33 -37.34 10.74
C PRO A 200 -28.76 -37.44 10.26
N ALA A 201 -29.43 -38.56 10.57
CA ALA A 201 -30.82 -38.78 10.14
C ALA A 201 -31.73 -37.63 10.62
N GLY A 202 -32.48 -36.99 9.69
CA GLY A 202 -33.29 -35.81 9.97
C GLY A 202 -32.51 -34.49 9.95
N ALA A 203 -31.30 -34.45 9.39
CA ALA A 203 -30.49 -33.22 9.24
C ALA A 203 -31.26 -32.10 8.53
N THR A 204 -31.10 -30.90 9.01
CA THR A 204 -31.51 -29.66 8.31
C THR A 204 -30.30 -29.04 7.67
N TYR A 205 -30.40 -28.70 6.38
CA TYR A 205 -29.28 -28.10 5.66
C TYR A 205 -29.37 -26.57 5.73
N ALA A 206 -28.27 -25.94 6.15
CA ALA A 206 -28.14 -24.48 6.15
C ALA A 206 -27.04 -24.05 5.17
N ALA A 207 -27.43 -23.30 4.15
CA ALA A 207 -26.51 -22.72 3.20
C ALA A 207 -26.11 -21.28 3.60
N ALA A 208 -24.90 -20.85 3.32
CA ALA A 208 -24.46 -19.48 3.53
C ALA A 208 -23.42 -19.07 2.48
N TRP A 209 -23.71 -18.00 1.76
CA TRP A 209 -22.73 -17.31 0.93
C TRP A 209 -21.96 -16.27 1.72
N SER A 210 -20.67 -16.20 1.49
CA SER A 210 -19.77 -15.20 2.09
C SER A 210 -18.71 -14.75 1.09
N VAL A 211 -18.08 -13.60 1.36
CA VAL A 211 -16.93 -13.11 0.61
C VAL A 211 -15.68 -13.44 1.41
N THR A 212 -14.77 -14.21 0.83
CA THR A 212 -13.51 -14.58 1.46
C THR A 212 -12.32 -13.71 0.98
N ALA A 213 -12.45 -13.12 -0.21
CA ALA A 213 -11.48 -12.17 -0.74
C ALA A 213 -12.13 -11.21 -1.74
N GLY A 214 -11.57 -10.02 -1.89
CA GLY A 214 -11.97 -9.01 -2.87
C GLY A 214 -12.29 -7.64 -2.23
N PRO A 215 -12.57 -6.63 -3.07
CA PRO A 215 -12.98 -5.31 -2.59
C PRO A 215 -14.28 -5.36 -1.75
N PRO A 216 -14.50 -4.42 -0.83
CA PRO A 216 -15.74 -4.32 -0.07
C PRO A 216 -16.95 -3.94 -0.96
N GLY A 217 -18.18 -4.09 -0.41
CA GLY A 217 -19.40 -3.68 -1.09
C GLY A 217 -20.05 -4.78 -1.94
N VAL A 218 -19.88 -6.03 -1.55
CA VAL A 218 -20.62 -7.17 -2.13
C VAL A 218 -21.91 -7.39 -1.36
N ALA A 219 -23.02 -7.55 -2.07
CA ALA A 219 -24.33 -7.86 -1.48
C ALA A 219 -24.95 -9.09 -2.15
N PHE A 220 -25.44 -10.01 -1.32
CA PHE A 220 -26.22 -11.17 -1.78
C PHE A 220 -27.70 -10.92 -1.54
N SER A 221 -28.55 -11.18 -2.53
CA SER A 221 -30.02 -11.02 -2.41
C SER A 221 -30.64 -12.04 -1.46
N ALA A 222 -30.07 -13.25 -1.39
CA ALA A 222 -30.50 -14.33 -0.51
C ALA A 222 -29.25 -15.11 -0.05
N PRO A 223 -28.50 -14.62 0.95
CA PRO A 223 -27.22 -15.23 1.34
C PRO A 223 -27.38 -16.63 1.96
N ALA A 224 -28.59 -16.98 2.45
CA ALA A 224 -28.87 -18.29 3.02
C ALA A 224 -29.44 -19.30 1.99
N SER A 225 -29.45 -18.97 0.70
CA SER A 225 -29.87 -19.86 -0.37
C SER A 225 -28.70 -20.27 -1.25
N PRO A 226 -28.58 -21.56 -1.65
CA PRO A 226 -27.55 -21.96 -2.62
C PRO A 226 -27.63 -21.19 -3.94
N SER A 227 -28.83 -20.83 -4.37
CA SER A 227 -29.07 -19.97 -5.54
C SER A 227 -29.42 -18.56 -5.09
N THR A 228 -28.63 -17.57 -5.52
CA THR A 228 -28.78 -16.17 -5.14
C THR A 228 -28.26 -15.26 -6.26
N ASN A 229 -28.62 -13.97 -6.23
CA ASN A 229 -27.91 -12.96 -7.01
C ASN A 229 -26.90 -12.25 -6.12
N VAL A 230 -25.70 -12.05 -6.64
CA VAL A 230 -24.68 -11.22 -6.03
C VAL A 230 -24.52 -9.93 -6.81
N THR A 231 -24.34 -8.80 -6.12
CA THR A 231 -24.00 -7.50 -6.71
C THR A 231 -22.67 -7.02 -6.19
N PHE A 232 -21.89 -6.37 -7.07
CA PHE A 232 -20.57 -5.85 -6.78
C PHE A 232 -20.56 -4.32 -6.90
N ALA A 233 -20.09 -3.63 -5.88
CA ALA A 233 -20.00 -2.17 -5.89
C ALA A 233 -18.76 -1.66 -6.64
N ALA A 234 -17.71 -2.48 -6.79
CA ALA A 234 -16.44 -2.09 -7.40
C ALA A 234 -15.89 -3.18 -8.32
N ALA A 235 -15.01 -2.80 -9.23
CA ALA A 235 -14.22 -3.73 -10.03
C ALA A 235 -13.12 -4.38 -9.17
N GLY A 236 -12.81 -5.64 -9.48
CA GLY A 236 -11.80 -6.42 -8.77
C GLY A 236 -11.97 -7.91 -8.97
N THR A 237 -11.13 -8.70 -8.35
CA THR A 237 -11.26 -10.15 -8.29
C THR A 237 -11.82 -10.53 -6.93
N TYR A 238 -12.92 -11.25 -6.93
CA TYR A 238 -13.63 -11.69 -5.74
C TYR A 238 -13.56 -13.19 -5.60
N THR A 239 -13.41 -13.68 -4.37
CA THR A 239 -13.61 -15.09 -4.03
C THR A 239 -14.87 -15.18 -3.18
N LEU A 240 -15.87 -15.89 -3.69
CA LEU A 240 -17.15 -16.12 -3.03
C LEU A 240 -17.19 -17.55 -2.57
N ARG A 241 -17.57 -17.79 -1.32
CA ARG A 241 -17.67 -19.11 -0.71
C ARG A 241 -19.13 -19.46 -0.45
N LEU A 242 -19.55 -20.61 -0.95
CA LEU A 242 -20.76 -21.29 -0.50
C LEU A 242 -20.40 -22.31 0.57
N THR A 243 -20.93 -22.13 1.77
CA THR A 243 -20.83 -23.10 2.85
C THR A 243 -22.19 -23.76 3.05
N VAL A 244 -22.24 -25.08 3.18
CA VAL A 244 -23.45 -25.82 3.53
C VAL A 244 -23.19 -26.71 4.74
N SER A 245 -24.04 -26.60 5.76
CA SER A 245 -23.97 -27.44 6.96
C SER A 245 -25.20 -28.36 7.03
N ASP A 246 -24.99 -29.59 7.47
CA ASP A 246 -26.02 -30.61 7.77
C ASP A 246 -26.43 -30.62 9.26
N SER A 247 -26.16 -29.56 10.01
CA SER A 247 -26.31 -29.39 11.45
C SER A 247 -25.23 -30.05 12.33
N ASP A 248 -24.38 -30.88 11.81
CA ASP A 248 -23.27 -31.54 12.50
C ASP A 248 -21.93 -31.13 11.84
N ARG A 249 -21.90 -31.09 10.51
CA ARG A 249 -20.72 -30.80 9.71
C ARG A 249 -21.01 -29.75 8.64
N ALA A 250 -19.93 -29.13 8.15
CA ALA A 250 -20.04 -28.18 7.06
C ALA A 250 -19.03 -28.48 5.96
N GLY A 251 -19.48 -28.42 4.72
CA GLY A 251 -18.67 -28.40 3.52
C GLY A 251 -18.70 -27.03 2.87
N PHE A 252 -17.75 -26.72 2.04
CA PHE A 252 -17.74 -25.47 1.28
C PHE A 252 -17.05 -25.65 -0.08
N ASP A 253 -17.34 -24.71 -0.96
CA ASP A 253 -16.65 -24.54 -2.24
C ASP A 253 -16.54 -23.05 -2.57
N ASP A 254 -15.50 -22.68 -3.29
CA ASP A 254 -15.18 -21.31 -3.67
C ASP A 254 -15.32 -21.13 -5.18
N LEU A 255 -15.85 -19.99 -5.61
CA LEU A 255 -15.79 -19.55 -6.99
C LEU A 255 -15.12 -18.18 -7.09
N THR A 256 -14.43 -17.94 -8.18
CA THR A 256 -13.79 -16.65 -8.48
C THR A 256 -14.65 -15.84 -9.44
N VAL A 257 -14.92 -14.57 -9.11
CA VAL A 257 -15.58 -13.62 -9.99
C VAL A 257 -14.65 -12.48 -10.31
N LYS A 258 -14.29 -12.30 -11.61
CA LYS A 258 -13.51 -11.16 -12.09
C LYS A 258 -14.45 -10.08 -12.59
N VAL A 259 -14.52 -8.94 -11.89
CA VAL A 259 -15.29 -7.75 -12.30
C VAL A 259 -14.32 -6.73 -12.89
N THR A 260 -14.45 -6.47 -14.20
CA THR A 260 -13.57 -5.55 -14.93
C THR A 260 -14.09 -4.12 -14.83
N ALA A 261 -13.23 -3.16 -14.53
CA ALA A 261 -13.56 -1.74 -14.47
C ALA A 261 -13.89 -1.15 -15.86
N THR A 262 -14.69 -0.08 -15.89
CA THR A 262 -14.82 0.74 -17.08
C THR A 262 -13.53 1.51 -17.37
N LEU A 263 -13.30 1.91 -18.60
CA LEU A 263 -12.12 2.72 -18.94
C LEU A 263 -12.09 4.05 -18.15
N PRO A 264 -13.20 4.81 -18.01
CA PRO A 264 -13.22 6.00 -17.15
C PRO A 264 -12.82 5.70 -15.69
N ASP A 265 -13.26 4.59 -15.13
CA ASP A 265 -12.89 4.22 -13.75
C ASP A 265 -11.40 3.86 -13.62
N VAL A 266 -10.84 3.15 -14.60
CA VAL A 266 -9.39 2.86 -14.65
C VAL A 266 -8.56 4.14 -14.73
N LEU A 267 -8.96 5.08 -15.59
CA LEU A 267 -8.24 6.35 -15.75
C LEU A 267 -8.32 7.20 -14.47
N ARG A 268 -9.51 7.28 -13.85
CA ARG A 268 -9.69 7.93 -12.54
C ARG A 268 -8.87 7.25 -11.43
N PHE A 269 -8.87 5.91 -11.40
CA PHE A 269 -8.04 5.16 -10.47
C PHE A 269 -6.55 5.51 -10.63
N LEU A 270 -6.05 5.57 -11.86
CA LEU A 270 -4.67 5.95 -12.14
C LEU A 270 -4.34 7.39 -11.73
N ASP A 271 -5.29 8.31 -11.87
CA ASP A 271 -5.16 9.68 -11.35
C ASP A 271 -4.99 9.69 -9.82
N GLN A 272 -5.79 8.90 -9.12
CA GLN A 272 -5.76 8.81 -7.65
C GLN A 272 -4.54 8.05 -7.14
N ALA A 273 -4.14 6.97 -7.81
CA ALA A 273 -3.07 6.06 -7.39
C ALA A 273 -1.68 6.43 -7.94
N SER A 274 -1.59 7.37 -8.88
CA SER A 274 -0.34 7.82 -9.50
C SER A 274 -0.34 9.33 -9.70
N PHE A 275 0.65 9.85 -10.40
CA PHE A 275 0.68 11.27 -10.82
C PHE A 275 -0.08 11.53 -12.12
N GLY A 276 -1.04 10.68 -12.46
CA GLY A 276 -1.85 10.72 -13.65
C GLY A 276 -1.54 9.57 -14.62
N PRO A 277 -2.54 9.12 -15.42
CA PRO A 277 -2.36 8.05 -16.37
C PRO A 277 -1.40 8.45 -17.50
N ALA A 278 -0.55 7.51 -17.93
CA ALA A 278 0.17 7.59 -19.19
C ALA A 278 -0.70 7.02 -20.33
N PRO A 279 -0.51 7.43 -21.61
CA PRO A 279 -1.41 7.08 -22.73
C PRO A 279 -1.74 5.59 -22.87
N ASP A 280 -0.77 4.70 -22.68
CA ASP A 280 -0.93 3.26 -22.93
C ASP A 280 -1.12 2.43 -21.64
N GLN A 281 -1.19 3.07 -20.49
CA GLN A 281 -1.25 2.39 -19.20
C GLN A 281 -2.63 1.81 -18.89
N SER A 282 -3.69 2.47 -19.35
CA SER A 282 -5.07 2.14 -18.98
C SER A 282 -5.51 0.74 -19.41
N ASP A 283 -5.12 0.28 -20.61
CA ASP A 283 -5.52 -1.04 -21.10
C ASP A 283 -4.83 -2.17 -20.34
N THR A 284 -3.56 -1.97 -19.97
CA THR A 284 -2.84 -2.92 -19.11
C THR A 284 -3.54 -3.04 -17.76
N VAL A 285 -3.82 -1.91 -17.09
CA VAL A 285 -4.47 -1.89 -15.78
C VAL A 285 -5.88 -2.46 -15.83
N ARG A 286 -6.64 -2.16 -16.90
CA ARG A 286 -7.97 -2.73 -17.10
C ARG A 286 -7.95 -4.25 -17.24
N THR A 287 -6.95 -4.77 -17.95
CA THR A 287 -6.81 -6.22 -18.19
C THR A 287 -6.37 -6.97 -16.95
N GLN A 288 -5.37 -6.48 -16.23
CA GLN A 288 -4.88 -7.14 -15.02
C GLN A 288 -5.82 -6.95 -13.82
N GLY A 289 -6.53 -5.81 -13.75
CA GLY A 289 -7.41 -5.43 -12.64
C GLY A 289 -6.74 -4.46 -11.67
N LEU A 290 -7.58 -3.61 -11.03
CA LEU A 290 -7.11 -2.54 -10.14
C LEU A 290 -6.35 -3.08 -8.91
N SER A 291 -6.87 -4.15 -8.31
CA SER A 291 -6.24 -4.78 -7.14
C SER A 291 -4.87 -5.36 -7.47
N GLU A 292 -4.72 -6.08 -8.58
CA GLU A 292 -3.44 -6.67 -8.99
C GLU A 292 -2.42 -5.58 -9.32
N TRP A 293 -2.85 -4.47 -9.95
CA TRP A 293 -1.97 -3.33 -10.16
C TRP A 293 -1.45 -2.74 -8.84
N ILE A 294 -2.31 -2.63 -7.81
CA ILE A 294 -1.87 -2.18 -6.48
C ILE A 294 -0.82 -3.15 -5.91
N GLU A 295 -1.06 -4.45 -5.99
CA GLU A 295 -0.11 -5.47 -5.51
C GLU A 295 1.23 -5.43 -6.27
N GLU A 296 1.19 -5.18 -7.57
CA GLU A 296 2.40 -4.95 -8.38
C GLU A 296 3.15 -3.70 -7.90
N GLN A 297 2.43 -2.60 -7.66
CA GLN A 297 3.03 -1.36 -7.13
C GLN A 297 3.64 -1.54 -5.73
N PHE A 298 3.05 -2.37 -4.89
CA PHE A 298 3.65 -2.71 -3.59
C PHE A 298 4.96 -3.48 -3.72
N ARG A 299 5.13 -4.24 -4.80
CA ARG A 299 6.34 -5.02 -5.12
C ARG A 299 7.34 -4.26 -5.99
N ALA A 300 6.93 -3.15 -6.60
CA ALA A 300 7.77 -2.36 -7.50
C ALA A 300 9.05 -1.90 -6.79
N PRO A 301 10.21 -1.99 -7.46
CA PRO A 301 11.45 -1.45 -6.95
C PRO A 301 11.32 0.04 -6.64
N GLU A 302 11.89 0.47 -5.53
CA GLU A 302 11.86 1.86 -5.09
C GLU A 302 12.65 2.76 -6.04
N THR A 303 11.99 3.73 -6.64
CA THR A 303 12.63 4.86 -7.33
C THR A 303 12.88 5.94 -6.28
N GLY A 304 13.98 5.88 -5.58
CA GLY A 304 14.20 6.68 -4.39
C GLY A 304 15.07 7.91 -4.59
N TYR A 305 15.43 8.47 -3.47
CA TYR A 305 16.42 9.55 -3.38
C TYR A 305 17.77 8.93 -3.03
N PRO A 306 18.79 9.01 -3.92
CA PRO A 306 20.10 8.43 -3.64
C PRO A 306 20.75 9.08 -2.41
N PRO A 307 21.53 8.31 -1.62
CA PRO A 307 22.27 8.90 -0.50
C PRO A 307 23.27 9.93 -1.02
N LEU A 308 23.33 11.07 -0.36
CA LEU A 308 24.25 12.15 -0.69
C LEU A 308 25.34 12.24 0.39
N PRO A 309 26.59 12.57 0.00
CA PRO A 309 27.64 12.76 0.97
C PRO A 309 27.34 13.94 1.89
N PRO A 310 27.85 13.93 3.14
CA PRO A 310 27.68 15.04 4.06
C PRO A 310 28.41 16.29 3.53
N GLU A 311 27.71 17.43 3.55
CA GLU A 311 28.28 18.72 3.16
C GLU A 311 28.43 19.63 4.38
N SER A 312 29.50 20.45 4.38
CA SER A 312 29.71 21.48 5.39
C SER A 312 28.55 22.49 5.43
N GLY A 313 28.25 23.01 6.60
CA GLY A 313 27.26 24.09 6.76
C GLY A 313 27.74 25.43 6.19
N THR A 314 29.03 25.56 5.89
CA THR A 314 29.65 26.77 5.30
C THR A 314 30.00 26.48 3.84
N THR A 315 29.63 27.43 2.96
CA THR A 315 29.93 27.32 1.51
C THR A 315 31.42 27.47 1.30
N PRO A 316 32.14 26.47 0.73
CA PRO A 316 33.54 26.62 0.40
C PRO A 316 33.78 27.66 -0.70
N ALA A 317 34.99 28.24 -0.77
CA ALA A 317 35.36 29.22 -1.80
C ALA A 317 35.25 28.64 -3.23
N GLU A 318 35.50 27.35 -3.40
CA GLU A 318 35.34 26.61 -4.67
C GLU A 318 33.88 26.36 -5.08
N CYS A 319 32.92 26.66 -4.22
CA CYS A 319 31.49 26.51 -4.47
C CYS A 319 30.74 27.83 -4.28
N PRO A 320 31.07 28.88 -5.10
CA PRO A 320 30.53 30.20 -4.91
C PRO A 320 29.03 30.28 -5.13
N TYR A 321 28.36 31.22 -4.47
CA TYR A 321 26.97 31.54 -4.67
C TYR A 321 26.66 31.70 -6.18
N ASN A 322 25.55 31.18 -6.67
CA ASN A 322 25.19 31.18 -8.09
C ASN A 322 26.04 30.25 -8.99
N SER A 323 26.79 29.30 -8.44
CA SER A 323 27.40 28.22 -9.22
C SER A 323 26.55 26.95 -9.28
N VAL A 324 26.87 26.06 -10.24
CA VAL A 324 26.27 24.70 -10.31
C VAL A 324 26.55 23.94 -9.02
N CYS A 325 27.78 24.07 -8.49
CA CYS A 325 28.15 23.47 -7.19
C CYS A 325 27.21 23.96 -6.07
N TYR A 326 26.97 25.27 -5.96
CA TYR A 326 26.08 25.84 -4.95
C TYR A 326 24.65 25.33 -5.11
N ARG A 327 24.12 25.36 -6.32
CA ARG A 327 22.78 24.83 -6.63
C ARG A 327 22.64 23.37 -6.19
N ASP A 328 23.61 22.52 -6.53
CA ASP A 328 23.49 21.09 -6.33
C ASP A 328 23.78 20.64 -4.89
N LYS A 329 24.56 21.42 -4.12
CA LYS A 329 24.95 21.05 -2.77
C LYS A 329 24.26 21.84 -1.67
N TYR A 330 23.80 23.05 -1.95
CA TYR A 330 23.30 24.00 -0.96
C TYR A 330 21.85 24.48 -1.18
N THR A 331 21.16 23.93 -2.19
CA THR A 331 19.75 24.22 -2.45
C THR A 331 18.93 22.94 -2.59
N THR A 332 17.61 23.02 -2.42
CA THR A 332 16.69 21.90 -2.62
C THR A 332 16.52 21.45 -4.08
N TYR A 333 17.10 22.19 -5.02
CA TYR A 333 16.90 21.97 -6.46
C TYR A 333 17.14 20.52 -6.93
N PRO A 334 18.20 19.80 -6.56
CA PRO A 334 18.40 18.43 -7.00
C PRO A 334 17.31 17.48 -6.56
N LEU A 335 16.76 17.71 -5.34
CA LEU A 335 15.67 16.87 -4.81
C LEU A 335 14.33 17.18 -5.49
N GLN A 336 14.10 18.44 -5.85
CA GLN A 336 12.94 18.85 -6.64
C GLN A 336 12.99 18.26 -8.06
N ASN A 337 14.18 18.21 -8.67
CA ASN A 337 14.39 17.51 -9.93
C ASN A 337 14.05 16.02 -9.81
N LEU A 338 14.56 15.35 -8.79
CA LEU A 338 14.26 13.94 -8.54
C LEU A 338 12.76 13.72 -8.29
N PHE A 339 12.10 14.61 -7.55
CA PHE A 339 10.65 14.55 -7.36
C PHE A 339 9.90 14.53 -8.70
N PHE A 340 10.19 15.49 -9.60
CA PHE A 340 9.54 15.54 -10.90
C PHE A 340 9.93 14.38 -11.82
N THR A 341 11.17 13.97 -11.81
CA THR A 341 11.65 12.80 -12.57
C THR A 341 10.93 11.53 -12.13
N ASN A 342 10.85 11.28 -10.82
CA ASN A 342 10.14 10.13 -10.27
C ASN A 342 8.64 10.19 -10.56
N ALA A 343 8.02 11.36 -10.43
CA ALA A 343 6.61 11.57 -10.72
C ALA A 343 6.26 11.36 -12.20
N LEU A 344 7.14 11.77 -13.13
CA LEU A 344 6.94 11.59 -14.57
C LEU A 344 7.20 10.16 -15.04
N TYR A 345 8.29 9.53 -14.60
CA TYR A 345 8.84 8.33 -15.22
C TYR A 345 9.03 7.15 -14.26
N GLY A 346 8.93 7.35 -12.93
CA GLY A 346 9.13 6.30 -11.93
C GLY A 346 8.18 5.12 -12.13
N GLY A 347 8.68 3.89 -12.00
CA GLY A 347 7.85 2.68 -12.10
C GLY A 347 6.99 2.43 -10.86
N ASP A 348 7.39 2.98 -9.71
CA ASP A 348 6.73 2.85 -8.41
C ASP A 348 5.79 4.04 -8.12
N GLN A 349 4.94 4.39 -9.09
CA GLN A 349 4.08 5.58 -9.05
C GLN A 349 3.25 5.70 -7.77
N LEU A 350 2.66 4.59 -7.30
CA LEU A 350 1.87 4.60 -6.07
C LEU A 350 2.72 4.92 -4.85
N ARG A 351 3.93 4.39 -4.76
CA ARG A 351 4.87 4.71 -3.68
C ARG A 351 5.21 6.19 -3.65
N GLN A 352 5.54 6.76 -4.81
CA GLN A 352 5.88 8.18 -4.94
C GLN A 352 4.67 9.08 -4.58
N LYS A 353 3.45 8.71 -5.00
CA LYS A 353 2.21 9.43 -4.66
C LYS A 353 1.92 9.40 -3.15
N VAL A 354 2.05 8.22 -2.52
CA VAL A 354 1.84 8.07 -1.08
C VAL A 354 2.94 8.80 -0.29
N ALA A 355 4.21 8.70 -0.70
CA ALA A 355 5.29 9.46 -0.07
C ALA A 355 5.08 10.97 -0.17
N TRP A 356 4.53 11.47 -1.28
CA TRP A 356 4.12 12.87 -1.42
C TRP A 356 2.98 13.25 -0.46
N ALA A 357 1.99 12.38 -0.28
CA ALA A 357 0.93 12.58 0.71
C ALA A 357 1.50 12.60 2.14
N LEU A 358 2.38 11.66 2.47
CA LEU A 358 3.05 11.63 3.78
C LEU A 358 3.94 12.86 4.03
N HIS A 359 4.59 13.41 2.99
CA HIS A 359 5.34 14.67 3.11
C HIS A 359 4.45 15.85 3.50
N LYS A 360 3.17 15.83 3.12
CA LYS A 360 2.21 16.87 3.52
C LYS A 360 1.66 16.69 4.93
N ILE A 361 1.79 15.49 5.51
CA ILE A 361 1.44 15.19 6.90
C ILE A 361 2.66 15.45 7.81
N PHE A 362 3.78 14.78 7.54
CA PHE A 362 5.01 14.87 8.32
C PHE A 362 5.93 15.97 7.79
N VAL A 363 5.49 17.20 7.86
CA VAL A 363 6.14 18.33 7.19
C VAL A 363 7.56 18.61 7.67
N VAL A 364 8.50 18.67 6.75
CA VAL A 364 9.82 19.30 6.89
C VAL A 364 10.04 20.21 5.69
N SER A 365 10.38 21.48 5.92
CA SER A 365 10.56 22.44 4.84
C SER A 365 12.00 22.53 4.36
N GLY A 366 12.18 22.35 3.04
CA GLY A 366 13.43 22.69 2.38
C GLY A 366 13.71 24.20 2.29
N ALA A 367 12.80 25.07 2.78
CA ALA A 367 13.10 26.48 3.00
C ALA A 367 14.02 26.65 4.21
N ASP A 368 13.79 25.87 5.27
CA ASP A 368 14.56 25.88 6.51
C ASP A 368 15.76 24.92 6.46
N ILE A 369 15.63 23.83 5.67
CA ILE A 369 16.67 22.84 5.47
C ILE A 369 16.99 22.72 3.97
N PRO A 370 17.68 23.72 3.39
CA PRO A 370 17.86 23.80 1.94
C PRO A 370 18.87 22.78 1.37
N MET A 371 19.76 22.24 2.20
CA MET A 371 20.83 21.34 1.73
C MET A 371 20.28 19.95 1.40
N PRO A 372 20.47 19.45 0.18
CA PRO A 372 19.93 18.16 -0.24
C PRO A 372 20.45 17.01 0.61
N SER A 373 21.72 17.01 1.01
CA SER A 373 22.31 15.97 1.87
C SER A 373 21.60 15.83 3.22
N ARG A 374 21.04 16.91 3.77
CA ARG A 374 20.33 16.94 5.04
C ARG A 374 18.85 16.53 4.90
N LEU A 375 18.22 16.85 3.77
CA LEU A 375 16.82 16.57 3.53
C LEU A 375 16.58 15.16 2.95
N THR A 376 17.56 14.60 2.23
CA THR A 376 17.50 13.25 1.64
C THR A 376 17.13 12.15 2.64
N PRO A 377 17.73 12.06 3.86
CA PRO A 377 17.36 11.02 4.82
C PRO A 377 15.87 11.04 5.19
N TYR A 378 15.29 12.22 5.33
CA TYR A 378 13.86 12.39 5.61
C TYR A 378 12.98 11.88 4.45
N LEU A 379 13.28 12.28 3.21
CA LEU A 379 12.54 11.82 2.03
C LEU A 379 12.62 10.30 1.86
N ARG A 380 13.77 9.71 2.17
CA ARG A 380 13.95 8.25 2.17
C ARG A 380 13.11 7.53 3.23
N VAL A 381 12.93 8.13 4.41
CA VAL A 381 12.02 7.58 5.44
C VAL A 381 10.59 7.53 4.92
N LEU A 382 10.10 8.61 4.31
CA LEU A 382 8.75 8.65 3.75
C LEU A 382 8.56 7.64 2.63
N ASN A 383 9.54 7.55 1.73
CA ASN A 383 9.48 6.67 0.56
C ASN A 383 9.49 5.18 0.98
N ARG A 384 10.39 4.80 1.88
CA ARG A 384 10.49 3.43 2.41
C ARG A 384 9.23 3.02 3.17
N ASN A 385 8.66 3.93 3.98
CA ASN A 385 7.50 3.66 4.81
C ASN A 385 6.15 3.96 4.14
N ALA A 386 6.13 4.36 2.86
CA ALA A 386 4.88 4.56 2.14
C ALA A 386 3.94 3.33 2.20
N PHE A 387 4.51 2.13 2.30
CA PHE A 387 3.82 0.86 2.42
C PHE A 387 4.24 0.05 3.66
N GLY A 388 4.87 0.71 4.63
CA GLY A 388 5.31 0.12 5.90
C GLY A 388 4.22 0.10 6.96
N ASN A 389 4.65 0.05 8.22
CA ASN A 389 3.76 0.21 9.36
C ASN A 389 3.83 1.66 9.90
N PHE A 390 2.71 2.25 10.21
CA PHE A 390 2.62 3.64 10.67
C PHE A 390 3.40 3.88 11.97
N ARG A 391 3.46 2.91 12.90
CA ARG A 391 4.27 3.01 14.11
C ARG A 391 5.77 3.09 13.78
N THR A 392 6.22 2.32 12.79
CA THR A 392 7.62 2.38 12.31
C THR A 392 7.92 3.73 11.68
N LEU A 393 7.02 4.21 10.80
CA LEU A 393 7.14 5.54 10.20
C LEU A 393 7.25 6.62 11.28
N LEU A 394 6.37 6.59 12.27
CA LEU A 394 6.34 7.56 13.37
C LEU A 394 7.67 7.55 14.14
N GLY A 395 8.23 6.38 14.41
CA GLY A 395 9.53 6.24 15.09
C GLY A 395 10.71 6.76 14.25
N GLU A 396 10.75 6.41 12.98
CA GLU A 396 11.83 6.86 12.08
C GLU A 396 11.78 8.37 11.81
N ILE A 397 10.59 8.95 11.71
CA ILE A 397 10.41 10.42 11.59
C ILE A 397 10.81 11.12 12.88
N THR A 398 10.45 10.58 14.05
CA THR A 398 10.82 11.15 15.35
C THR A 398 12.34 11.28 15.50
N LEU A 399 13.08 10.26 15.10
CA LEU A 399 14.54 10.25 15.20
C LEU A 399 15.25 10.83 13.97
N ASN A 400 14.51 11.29 12.96
CA ASN A 400 15.10 11.89 11.78
C ASN A 400 15.72 13.25 12.09
N THR A 401 16.97 13.46 11.70
CA THR A 401 17.72 14.69 12.00
C THR A 401 17.15 15.94 11.33
N ALA A 402 16.56 15.82 10.13
CA ALA A 402 15.89 16.95 9.49
C ALA A 402 14.63 17.36 10.26
N MET A 403 13.80 16.39 10.68
CA MET A 403 12.64 16.63 11.55
C MET A 403 13.07 17.20 12.90
N GLY A 404 14.07 16.57 13.53
CA GLY A 404 14.61 17.05 14.81
C GLY A 404 15.17 18.47 14.75
N ARG A 405 15.73 18.89 13.62
CA ARG A 405 16.15 20.28 13.41
C ARG A 405 14.99 21.22 13.11
N TYR A 406 14.02 20.77 12.30
CA TYR A 406 12.88 21.59 11.88
C TYR A 406 11.96 21.94 13.07
N LEU A 407 11.76 21.00 14.00
CA LEU A 407 10.93 21.16 15.18
C LEU A 407 11.72 21.19 16.49
N ASP A 408 13.00 21.54 16.44
CA ASP A 408 13.89 21.82 17.57
C ASP A 408 14.12 20.67 18.57
N MET A 409 13.75 19.44 18.24
CA MET A 409 13.95 18.29 19.13
C MET A 409 15.44 18.03 19.42
N VAL A 410 16.33 18.31 18.46
CA VAL A 410 17.80 18.12 18.60
C VAL A 410 18.42 18.98 19.71
N THR A 411 17.73 20.01 20.18
CA THR A 411 18.18 20.92 21.23
C THR A 411 17.42 20.73 22.53
N SER A 412 16.46 19.77 22.60
CA SER A 412 15.62 19.50 23.75
C SER A 412 16.43 18.75 24.83
N THR A 413 16.52 19.35 26.02
CA THR A 413 17.24 18.76 27.16
C THR A 413 16.39 18.77 28.42
N ARG A 414 16.75 17.98 29.44
CA ARG A 414 16.03 17.92 30.73
C ARG A 414 15.88 19.26 31.41
N THR A 415 16.78 20.22 31.18
CA THR A 415 16.69 21.57 31.76
C THR A 415 15.93 22.55 30.87
N ARG A 416 15.69 22.21 29.63
CA ARG A 416 14.98 23.01 28.64
C ARG A 416 14.22 22.07 27.69
N PRO A 417 13.16 21.39 28.18
CA PRO A 417 12.30 20.60 27.31
C PRO A 417 11.67 21.50 26.25
N ASN A 418 11.68 21.07 24.99
CA ASN A 418 11.09 21.79 23.87
C ASN A 418 9.76 21.16 23.48
N GLU A 419 8.72 21.97 23.35
CA GLU A 419 7.36 21.53 23.08
C GLU A 419 7.02 21.45 21.59
N ASN A 420 7.84 21.97 20.68
CA ASN A 420 7.50 22.06 19.25
C ASN A 420 7.19 20.66 18.68
N TYR A 421 8.15 19.73 18.72
CA TYR A 421 7.93 18.37 18.23
C TYR A 421 6.81 17.63 18.99
N PRO A 422 6.74 17.66 20.34
CA PRO A 422 5.63 17.10 21.12
C PRO A 422 4.25 17.60 20.69
N ARG A 423 4.13 18.87 20.39
CA ARG A 423 2.87 19.49 19.95
C ARG A 423 2.48 19.00 18.54
N GLU A 424 3.44 18.98 17.62
CA GLU A 424 3.17 18.59 16.24
C GLU A 424 2.93 17.08 16.08
N ILE A 425 3.61 16.23 16.86
CA ILE A 425 3.33 14.78 16.82
C ILE A 425 1.90 14.48 17.26
N LEU A 426 1.35 15.24 18.23
CA LEU A 426 -0.03 15.13 18.64
C LEU A 426 -0.98 15.78 17.62
N GLN A 427 -0.77 17.04 17.31
CA GLN A 427 -1.71 17.89 16.58
C GLN A 427 -1.81 17.54 15.09
N LEU A 428 -0.66 17.34 14.41
CA LEU A 428 -0.60 17.20 12.95
C LEU A 428 -0.28 15.79 12.50
N PHE A 429 0.53 15.04 13.26
CA PHE A 429 1.11 13.79 12.78
C PHE A 429 0.36 12.54 13.25
N SER A 430 -0.58 12.64 14.20
CA SER A 430 -1.21 11.45 14.76
C SER A 430 -2.65 11.58 15.24
N VAL A 431 -2.93 12.35 16.32
CA VAL A 431 -4.25 12.29 16.97
C VAL A 431 -5.15 13.48 16.67
N GLY A 432 -4.58 14.62 16.22
CA GLY A 432 -5.35 15.85 16.05
C GLY A 432 -5.75 16.49 17.38
N THR A 433 -6.45 17.64 17.34
CA THR A 433 -6.85 18.41 18.52
C THR A 433 -8.21 18.02 19.09
N VAL A 434 -9.06 17.34 18.32
CA VAL A 434 -10.43 16.96 18.67
C VAL A 434 -10.60 15.44 18.61
N ARG A 435 -11.32 14.89 19.57
CA ARG A 435 -11.72 13.47 19.59
C ARG A 435 -12.64 13.16 18.43
N LEU A 436 -12.34 12.08 17.73
CA LEU A 436 -13.11 11.59 16.58
C LEU A 436 -13.80 10.27 16.91
N ASN A 437 -14.93 10.05 16.29
CA ASN A 437 -15.51 8.74 16.13
C ASN A 437 -14.73 7.96 15.05
N PRO A 438 -14.87 6.63 14.97
CA PRO A 438 -14.19 5.85 13.93
C PRO A 438 -14.52 6.27 12.48
N ASP A 439 -15.63 6.97 12.30
CA ASP A 439 -16.08 7.52 11.01
C ASP A 439 -15.55 8.93 10.71
N GLY A 440 -14.64 9.43 11.56
CA GLY A 440 -14.03 10.75 11.40
C GLY A 440 -14.92 11.94 11.78
N THR A 441 -16.11 11.70 12.33
CA THR A 441 -16.95 12.76 12.90
C THR A 441 -16.43 13.17 14.28
N GLU A 442 -16.56 14.44 14.63
CA GLU A 442 -16.10 14.96 15.89
C GLU A 442 -16.98 14.50 17.06
N GLN A 443 -16.35 14.17 18.17
CA GLN A 443 -17.04 13.96 19.44
C GLN A 443 -17.23 15.30 20.13
N SER A 444 -18.43 15.56 20.62
CA SER A 444 -18.80 16.78 21.35
C SER A 444 -19.51 16.44 22.64
N ASP A 445 -19.29 17.28 23.64
CA ASP A 445 -20.01 17.28 24.93
C ASP A 445 -20.75 18.61 25.13
N ALA A 446 -21.21 18.87 26.36
CA ALA A 446 -21.93 20.09 26.71
C ALA A 446 -21.07 21.38 26.55
N ASN A 447 -19.75 21.25 26.44
CA ASN A 447 -18.79 22.38 26.33
C ASN A 447 -18.28 22.54 24.86
N GLY A 448 -18.72 21.70 23.93
CA GLY A 448 -18.28 21.72 22.54
C GLY A 448 -17.45 20.51 22.17
N PRO A 449 -16.57 20.62 21.13
CA PRO A 449 -15.70 19.53 20.70
C PRO A 449 -14.80 19.03 21.84
N VAL A 450 -14.73 17.69 22.03
CA VAL A 450 -13.91 17.10 23.10
C VAL A 450 -12.43 17.13 22.69
N PRO A 451 -11.53 17.77 23.46
CA PRO A 451 -10.12 17.80 23.13
C PRO A 451 -9.46 16.42 23.27
N THR A 452 -8.48 16.13 22.43
CA THR A 452 -7.69 14.88 22.51
C THR A 452 -6.70 14.89 23.65
N TYR A 453 -6.13 16.03 23.96
CA TYR A 453 -5.11 16.24 24.99
C TYR A 453 -5.18 17.66 25.55
N ASP A 454 -4.50 17.88 26.65
CA ASP A 454 -4.26 19.18 27.28
C ASP A 454 -2.74 19.49 27.34
N GLN A 455 -2.38 20.66 27.88
CA GLN A 455 -1.01 21.09 28.01
C GLN A 455 -0.14 20.12 28.82
N SER A 456 -0.70 19.47 29.85
CA SER A 456 0.07 18.53 30.68
C SER A 456 0.58 17.30 29.92
N VAL A 457 -0.15 16.83 28.89
CA VAL A 457 0.27 15.79 27.99
C VAL A 457 1.41 16.27 27.08
N VAL A 458 1.32 17.52 26.58
CA VAL A 458 2.40 18.12 25.79
C VAL A 458 3.68 18.22 26.61
N ASP A 459 3.59 18.67 27.86
CA ASP A 459 4.72 18.75 28.80
C ASP A 459 5.31 17.39 29.10
N GLY A 460 4.47 16.37 29.27
CA GLY A 460 4.90 14.97 29.47
C GLY A 460 5.68 14.43 28.29
N LEU A 461 5.18 14.64 27.06
CA LEU A 461 5.87 14.25 25.83
C LEU A 461 7.16 15.06 25.61
N ALA A 462 7.15 16.38 25.95
CA ALA A 462 8.34 17.21 25.85
C ALA A 462 9.49 16.65 26.70
N LYS A 463 9.20 16.16 27.92
CA LYS A 463 10.16 15.46 28.78
C LYS A 463 10.59 14.11 28.21
N ALA A 464 9.65 13.32 27.63
CA ALA A 464 9.95 12.01 27.05
C ALA A 464 10.91 12.09 25.85
N PHE A 465 10.86 13.19 25.10
CA PHE A 465 11.68 13.41 23.92
C PHE A 465 12.96 14.21 24.19
N THR A 466 13.34 14.46 25.44
CA THR A 466 14.60 15.12 25.81
C THR A 466 15.81 14.21 25.59
N GLY A 467 16.97 14.83 25.34
CA GLY A 467 18.27 14.13 25.28
C GLY A 467 18.66 13.61 23.90
N TRP A 468 17.82 13.70 22.90
CA TRP A 468 18.11 13.26 21.53
C TRP A 468 18.80 14.37 20.74
N THR A 469 19.92 14.04 20.08
CA THR A 469 20.71 15.01 19.31
C THR A 469 21.42 14.35 18.13
N TYR A 470 22.20 15.11 17.37
CA TYR A 470 22.98 14.58 16.25
C TYR A 470 23.94 13.50 16.69
N GLY A 471 24.18 12.50 15.81
CA GLY A 471 25.20 11.48 16.00
C GLY A 471 26.63 12.02 15.92
N THR A 472 27.59 11.10 15.96
CA THR A 472 29.02 11.42 15.84
C THR A 472 29.29 12.26 14.60
N GLN A 473 30.04 13.34 14.78
CA GLN A 473 30.40 14.23 13.68
C GLN A 473 31.20 13.47 12.61
N PHE A 474 31.02 13.88 11.36
CA PHE A 474 31.85 13.41 10.25
C PHE A 474 33.26 14.03 10.31
N PRO A 475 34.24 13.45 9.58
CA PRO A 475 35.56 14.03 9.46
C PRO A 475 35.52 15.52 9.08
N GLY A 476 36.41 16.31 9.64
CA GLY A 476 36.42 17.77 9.46
C GLY A 476 35.44 18.54 10.34
N GLY A 477 34.82 17.88 11.34
CA GLY A 477 33.89 18.54 12.26
C GLY A 477 32.51 18.82 11.68
N VAL A 478 32.16 18.15 10.56
CA VAL A 478 30.84 18.31 9.93
C VAL A 478 29.78 17.62 10.78
N THR A 479 28.76 18.36 11.16
CA THR A 479 27.63 17.82 11.94
C THR A 479 26.94 16.71 11.18
N ASN A 480 26.64 15.60 11.87
CA ASN A 480 25.97 14.45 11.29
C ASN A 480 24.47 14.71 11.15
N TYR A 481 24.06 15.13 9.97
CA TYR A 481 22.65 15.33 9.59
C TYR A 481 22.05 14.14 8.83
N ILE A 482 22.80 13.06 8.64
CA ILE A 482 22.41 11.93 7.79
C ILE A 482 21.85 10.78 8.61
N ASP A 483 22.57 10.42 9.68
CA ASP A 483 22.13 9.31 10.54
C ASP A 483 21.03 9.76 11.49
N PRO A 484 20.22 8.82 12.01
CA PRO A 484 19.23 9.12 13.04
C PRO A 484 19.85 9.78 14.28
N MET A 485 19.04 10.58 14.97
CA MET A 485 19.44 11.17 16.26
C MET A 485 19.81 10.08 17.27
N VAL A 486 20.76 10.42 18.16
CA VAL A 486 21.28 9.54 19.21
C VAL A 486 20.95 10.12 20.59
N LEU A 487 20.77 9.24 21.55
CA LEU A 487 20.49 9.64 22.94
C LEU A 487 21.79 10.05 23.65
N VAL A 488 21.76 11.21 24.29
CA VAL A 488 22.73 11.65 25.31
C VAL A 488 22.07 11.50 26.69
N PRO A 489 22.33 10.42 27.43
CA PRO A 489 21.59 10.08 28.65
C PRO A 489 21.57 11.21 29.70
N GLY A 490 22.67 11.96 29.82
CA GLY A 490 22.77 13.09 30.76
C GLY A 490 21.83 14.27 30.48
N ASN A 491 21.31 14.34 29.27
CA ASN A 491 20.36 15.37 28.81
C ASN A 491 18.90 14.92 28.87
N HIS A 492 18.63 13.63 29.18
CA HIS A 492 17.29 13.10 29.27
C HIS A 492 16.65 13.39 30.62
N ASP A 493 15.34 13.73 30.62
CA ASP A 493 14.52 13.91 31.81
C ASP A 493 14.02 12.55 32.31
N THR A 494 14.43 12.16 33.50
CA THR A 494 14.04 10.89 34.10
C THR A 494 12.88 11.00 35.10
N THR A 495 12.18 12.14 35.14
CA THR A 495 10.98 12.30 36.01
C THR A 495 9.79 11.54 35.40
N ALA A 496 8.73 11.34 36.20
CA ALA A 496 7.48 10.75 35.68
C ALA A 496 6.84 11.66 34.62
N LYS A 497 6.17 11.08 33.62
CA LYS A 497 5.63 11.79 32.44
C LYS A 497 4.18 11.38 32.20
N LEU A 498 3.28 12.35 32.19
CA LEU A 498 1.89 12.12 31.81
C LEU A 498 1.76 12.09 30.29
N LEU A 499 1.09 11.08 29.76
CA LEU A 499 0.82 10.87 28.35
C LEU A 499 -0.69 10.84 28.07
N LEU A 500 -1.05 10.58 26.80
CA LEU A 500 -2.46 10.45 26.39
C LEU A 500 -3.21 9.43 27.25
N ARG A 501 -4.50 9.66 27.44
CA ARG A 501 -5.43 8.79 28.17
C ARG A 501 -5.04 8.58 29.64
N GLY A 502 -4.33 9.54 30.24
CA GLY A 502 -3.94 9.47 31.65
C GLY A 502 -2.83 8.44 31.95
N VAL A 503 -2.18 7.91 30.94
CA VAL A 503 -1.03 6.99 31.11
C VAL A 503 0.15 7.78 31.66
N THR A 504 0.79 7.28 32.71
CA THR A 504 1.98 7.91 33.30
C THR A 504 3.16 6.97 33.16
N LEU A 505 4.23 7.41 32.50
CA LEU A 505 5.51 6.72 32.51
C LEU A 505 6.18 6.89 33.88
N PRO A 506 6.71 5.82 34.45
CA PRO A 506 7.35 5.91 35.76
C PRO A 506 8.67 6.71 35.68
N ALA A 507 9.06 7.32 36.79
CA ALA A 507 10.37 7.94 36.91
C ALA A 507 11.51 6.89 36.86
N GLY A 508 12.66 7.30 36.35
CA GLY A 508 13.88 6.48 36.31
C GLY A 508 14.08 5.71 35.02
N GLN A 509 13.16 5.81 34.03
CA GLN A 509 13.38 5.23 32.71
C GLN A 509 14.45 5.99 31.93
N ASP A 510 15.15 5.28 31.02
CA ASP A 510 16.05 5.90 30.06
C ASP A 510 15.28 6.49 28.89
N GLY A 511 15.97 7.34 28.08
CA GLY A 511 15.31 8.04 26.99
C GLY A 511 14.84 7.13 25.83
N THR A 512 15.38 5.92 25.70
CA THR A 512 14.92 4.94 24.71
C THR A 512 13.63 4.27 25.14
N GLN A 513 13.54 3.93 26.42
CA GLN A 513 12.32 3.38 27.03
C GLN A 513 11.19 4.38 26.96
N ASP A 514 11.45 5.64 27.35
CA ASP A 514 10.45 6.71 27.34
C ASP A 514 10.00 7.04 25.90
N LEU A 515 10.91 7.14 24.97
CA LEU A 515 10.59 7.40 23.54
C LEU A 515 9.68 6.30 22.96
N ASN A 516 10.03 5.04 23.16
CA ASN A 516 9.23 3.94 22.64
C ASN A 516 7.85 3.88 23.29
N ALA A 517 7.78 4.00 24.61
CA ALA A 517 6.52 3.98 25.34
C ALA A 517 5.63 5.18 24.97
N ALA A 518 6.21 6.37 24.76
CA ALA A 518 5.49 7.54 24.28
C ALA A 518 4.93 7.35 22.87
N LEU A 519 5.73 6.82 21.96
CA LEU A 519 5.30 6.54 20.58
C LEU A 519 4.24 5.43 20.53
N ASP A 520 4.34 4.41 21.38
CA ASP A 520 3.33 3.36 21.49
C ASP A 520 2.02 3.91 22.07
N ASN A 521 2.10 4.81 23.06
CA ASN A 521 0.94 5.49 23.63
C ASN A 521 0.21 6.34 22.58
N VAL A 522 0.96 7.10 21.76
CA VAL A 522 0.39 7.88 20.64
C VAL A 522 -0.20 6.94 19.58
N PHE A 523 0.55 5.97 19.10
CA PHE A 523 0.12 5.06 18.03
C PHE A 523 -1.14 4.26 18.38
N THR A 524 -1.28 3.84 19.65
CA THR A 524 -2.45 3.07 20.10
C THR A 524 -3.67 3.93 20.43
N ASP A 525 -3.58 5.26 20.29
CA ASP A 525 -4.74 6.13 20.48
C ASP A 525 -5.79 5.86 19.39
N PRO A 526 -7.09 5.68 19.75
CA PRO A 526 -8.14 5.42 18.77
C PRO A 526 -8.30 6.51 17.72
N ASN A 527 -7.88 7.74 18.01
CA ASN A 527 -8.01 8.88 17.09
C ASN A 527 -7.07 8.78 15.87
N VAL A 528 -5.98 8.01 15.95
CA VAL A 528 -4.97 7.94 14.87
C VAL A 528 -5.57 7.41 13.58
N GLY A 529 -6.35 6.32 13.66
CA GLY A 529 -6.97 5.71 12.48
C GLY A 529 -7.85 6.68 11.68
N PRO A 530 -8.90 7.28 12.29
CA PRO A 530 -9.77 8.22 11.58
C PRO A 530 -9.06 9.52 11.18
N PHE A 531 -8.14 10.04 11.99
CA PHE A 531 -7.43 11.29 11.70
C PHE A 531 -6.50 11.16 10.49
N ILE A 532 -5.65 10.14 10.47
CA ILE A 532 -4.72 9.87 9.35
C ILE A 532 -5.46 9.33 8.14
N GLY A 533 -6.44 8.44 8.34
CA GLY A 533 -7.26 7.88 7.27
C GLY A 533 -7.99 8.96 6.47
N LYS A 534 -8.64 9.92 7.16
CA LYS A 534 -9.32 11.05 6.51
C LYS A 534 -8.36 11.91 5.69
N GLN A 535 -7.20 12.27 6.24
CA GLN A 535 -6.19 13.06 5.52
C GLN A 535 -5.68 12.32 4.27
N LEU A 536 -5.40 11.01 4.35
CA LEU A 536 -4.96 10.24 3.20
C LEU A 536 -6.04 10.14 2.12
N ILE A 537 -7.32 9.97 2.51
CA ILE A 537 -8.44 10.03 1.55
C ILE A 537 -8.47 11.40 0.84
N GLN A 538 -8.34 12.49 1.60
CA GLN A 538 -8.33 13.85 1.05
C GLN A 538 -7.17 14.08 0.08
N MET A 539 -6.02 13.49 0.34
CA MET A 539 -4.83 13.65 -0.50
C MET A 539 -4.80 12.74 -1.73
N LEU A 540 -5.58 11.64 -1.73
CA LEU A 540 -5.57 10.66 -2.80
C LEU A 540 -6.86 10.64 -3.63
N VAL A 541 -8.04 10.89 -3.03
CA VAL A 541 -9.34 10.62 -3.67
C VAL A 541 -10.26 11.84 -3.69
N THR A 542 -10.69 12.35 -2.54
CA THR A 542 -11.71 13.41 -2.45
C THR A 542 -11.53 14.28 -1.21
N SER A 543 -11.75 15.59 -1.33
CA SER A 543 -11.65 16.51 -0.21
C SER A 543 -12.72 16.29 0.86
N ASN A 544 -13.87 15.72 0.49
CA ASN A 544 -15.04 15.53 1.36
C ASN A 544 -15.47 14.06 1.39
N PRO A 545 -14.70 13.16 2.03
CA PRO A 545 -15.11 11.77 2.18
C PRO A 545 -16.34 11.64 3.07
N SER A 546 -17.23 10.69 2.76
CA SER A 546 -18.34 10.37 3.67
C SER A 546 -17.83 9.75 4.98
N PRO A 547 -18.57 9.88 6.09
CA PRO A 547 -18.25 9.18 7.32
C PRO A 547 -18.08 7.66 7.14
N ALA A 548 -18.90 7.05 6.28
CA ALA A 548 -18.80 5.62 5.99
C ALA A 548 -17.47 5.24 5.29
N PHE A 549 -16.95 6.08 4.41
CA PHE A 549 -15.65 5.87 3.78
C PHE A 549 -14.52 5.94 4.83
N VAL A 550 -14.53 6.99 5.67
CA VAL A 550 -13.56 7.14 6.75
C VAL A 550 -13.59 5.94 7.69
N ALA A 551 -14.79 5.46 8.08
CA ALA A 551 -14.94 4.30 8.96
C ALA A 551 -14.31 3.03 8.38
N ARG A 552 -14.49 2.76 7.07
CA ARG A 552 -13.87 1.59 6.43
C ARG A 552 -12.35 1.68 6.40
N VAL A 553 -11.82 2.86 6.14
CA VAL A 553 -10.36 3.09 6.15
C VAL A 553 -9.80 3.00 7.56
N THR A 554 -10.51 3.54 8.57
CA THR A 554 -10.17 3.40 9.99
C THR A 554 -10.12 1.93 10.39
N SER A 555 -11.11 1.13 9.98
CA SER A 555 -11.13 -0.31 10.25
C SER A 555 -9.90 -1.02 9.67
N ALA A 556 -9.50 -0.68 8.45
CA ALA A 556 -8.29 -1.24 7.82
C ALA A 556 -6.99 -0.76 8.49
N PHE A 557 -6.99 0.45 9.08
CA PHE A 557 -5.87 0.93 9.89
C PHE A 557 -5.78 0.18 11.22
N ASP A 558 -6.91 -0.07 11.87
CA ASP A 558 -6.98 -0.72 13.17
C ASP A 558 -6.64 -2.21 13.09
N ASP A 559 -7.04 -2.87 12.00
CA ASP A 559 -6.74 -4.28 11.72
C ASP A 559 -6.68 -4.53 10.22
N ASN A 560 -5.55 -4.99 9.73
CA ASN A 560 -5.36 -5.35 8.32
C ASN A 560 -5.99 -6.71 7.94
N GLY A 561 -6.81 -7.30 8.81
CA GLY A 561 -7.38 -8.65 8.67
C GLY A 561 -6.50 -9.76 9.25
N TRP A 562 -5.34 -9.43 9.83
CA TRP A 562 -4.39 -10.34 10.44
C TRP A 562 -3.98 -9.91 11.86
N GLY A 563 -4.73 -8.98 12.47
CA GLY A 563 -4.45 -8.45 13.80
C GLY A 563 -3.33 -7.40 13.83
N VAL A 564 -2.95 -6.83 12.69
CA VAL A 564 -1.88 -5.81 12.62
C VAL A 564 -2.49 -4.42 12.43
N ARG A 565 -2.27 -3.54 13.42
CA ARG A 565 -2.64 -2.13 13.36
C ARG A 565 -1.60 -1.33 12.57
N GLY A 566 -2.04 -0.34 11.80
CA GLY A 566 -1.20 0.63 11.10
C GLY A 566 -0.48 0.08 9.87
N ASP A 567 -0.96 -1.01 9.26
CA ASP A 567 -0.46 -1.53 7.99
C ASP A 567 -0.87 -0.59 6.85
N MET A 568 0.08 0.20 6.35
CA MET A 568 -0.18 1.17 5.29
C MET A 568 -0.60 0.53 3.97
N LYS A 569 -0.23 -0.71 3.67
CA LYS A 569 -0.74 -1.43 2.49
C LYS A 569 -2.23 -1.67 2.60
N ALA A 570 -2.71 -2.10 3.77
CA ALA A 570 -4.14 -2.30 4.01
C ALA A 570 -4.90 -0.97 3.91
N VAL A 571 -4.37 0.10 4.49
CA VAL A 571 -4.96 1.45 4.44
C VAL A 571 -5.07 1.95 2.99
N ILE A 572 -3.98 1.90 2.23
CA ILE A 572 -3.95 2.38 0.83
C ILE A 572 -4.89 1.54 -0.06
N ARG A 573 -4.91 0.22 0.14
CA ARG A 573 -5.84 -0.67 -0.56
C ARG A 573 -7.30 -0.31 -0.23
N ALA A 574 -7.62 -0.09 1.04
CA ALA A 574 -8.96 0.31 1.49
C ALA A 574 -9.37 1.66 0.89
N ILE A 575 -8.45 2.63 0.77
CA ILE A 575 -8.74 3.94 0.15
C ILE A 575 -9.01 3.80 -1.35
N LEU A 576 -8.13 3.14 -2.08
CA LEU A 576 -8.16 3.14 -3.55
C LEU A 576 -9.24 2.21 -4.13
N LEU A 577 -9.64 1.17 -3.40
CA LEU A 577 -10.68 0.22 -3.83
C LEU A 577 -12.02 0.47 -3.15
N ASP A 578 -12.15 1.53 -2.37
CA ASP A 578 -13.42 1.85 -1.69
C ASP A 578 -14.57 2.03 -2.69
N PRO A 579 -15.78 1.51 -2.41
CA PRO A 579 -16.95 1.72 -3.26
C PRO A 579 -17.25 3.19 -3.56
N GLU A 580 -16.97 4.10 -2.62
CA GLU A 580 -17.17 5.53 -2.84
C GLU A 580 -16.13 6.10 -3.81
N ALA A 581 -14.90 5.61 -3.79
CA ALA A 581 -13.86 5.98 -4.76
C ALA A 581 -14.12 5.37 -6.15
N ARG A 582 -14.74 4.19 -6.25
CA ARG A 582 -14.92 3.42 -7.50
C ARG A 582 -16.33 3.53 -8.10
N GLY A 583 -17.36 3.43 -7.29
CA GLY A 583 -18.72 3.24 -7.80
C GLY A 583 -19.64 4.44 -7.65
N THR A 584 -19.96 4.83 -6.43
CA THR A 584 -21.04 5.79 -6.12
C THR A 584 -20.55 7.22 -5.90
N GLY A 585 -19.35 7.40 -5.36
CA GLY A 585 -18.78 8.71 -5.01
C GLY A 585 -18.61 9.66 -6.19
N PRO A 586 -18.07 9.23 -7.34
CA PRO A 586 -17.78 10.12 -8.47
C PRO A 586 -18.99 10.86 -9.06
N GLY A 587 -20.21 10.39 -8.83
CA GLY A 587 -21.45 11.06 -9.21
C GLY A 587 -21.92 12.15 -8.25
N ALA A 588 -21.39 12.19 -7.01
CA ALA A 588 -21.80 13.18 -6.03
C ALA A 588 -21.23 14.58 -6.34
N PRO A 589 -22.00 15.66 -6.18
CA PRO A 589 -21.52 17.03 -6.44
C PRO A 589 -20.31 17.42 -5.59
N SER A 590 -20.19 16.89 -4.37
CA SER A 590 -19.10 17.15 -3.43
C SER A 590 -17.87 16.26 -3.63
N PHE A 591 -17.93 15.26 -4.53
CA PHE A 591 -16.83 14.34 -4.77
C PHE A 591 -15.73 14.96 -5.63
N GLY A 592 -14.50 14.66 -5.28
CA GLY A 592 -13.30 15.12 -5.97
C GLY A 592 -12.52 16.13 -5.15
N ARG A 593 -11.45 16.62 -5.72
CA ARG A 593 -10.56 17.63 -5.13
C ARG A 593 -9.96 18.52 -6.22
N LEU A 594 -9.61 19.73 -5.85
CA LEU A 594 -8.84 20.60 -6.75
C LEU A 594 -7.42 20.04 -6.90
N ARG A 595 -6.93 19.90 -8.12
CA ARG A 595 -5.54 19.44 -8.34
C ARG A 595 -4.57 20.50 -7.87
N GLU A 596 -3.71 20.15 -6.92
CA GLU A 596 -2.60 21.01 -6.51
C GLU A 596 -1.61 21.20 -7.68
N PRO A 597 -0.88 22.34 -7.75
CA PRO A 597 -0.06 22.70 -8.91
C PRO A 597 0.92 21.63 -9.36
N ALA A 598 1.62 20.96 -8.45
CA ALA A 598 2.58 19.90 -8.81
C ALA A 598 1.89 18.71 -9.47
N LEU A 599 0.77 18.24 -8.91
CA LEU A 599 0.01 17.13 -9.48
C LEU A 599 -0.67 17.52 -10.80
N TRP A 600 -1.25 18.70 -10.87
CA TRP A 600 -1.87 19.24 -12.08
C TRP A 600 -0.87 19.31 -13.24
N LEU A 601 0.33 19.79 -12.97
CA LEU A 601 1.39 19.91 -13.97
C LEU A 601 1.85 18.53 -14.45
N VAL A 602 2.18 17.62 -13.52
CA VAL A 602 2.67 16.27 -13.88
C VAL A 602 1.58 15.47 -14.59
N ALA A 603 0.31 15.52 -14.14
CA ALA A 603 -0.79 14.84 -14.81
C ALA A 603 -0.98 15.33 -16.25
N SER A 604 -0.89 16.65 -16.48
CA SER A 604 -0.93 17.25 -17.84
C SER A 604 0.18 16.68 -18.74
N LEU A 605 1.39 16.62 -18.22
CA LEU A 605 2.55 16.14 -18.97
C LEU A 605 2.44 14.63 -19.26
N ARG A 606 2.06 13.82 -18.27
CA ARG A 606 1.91 12.36 -18.43
C ARG A 606 0.81 12.02 -19.44
N ALA A 607 -0.36 12.65 -19.35
CA ALA A 607 -1.48 12.42 -20.27
C ALA A 607 -1.14 12.78 -21.72
N LEU A 608 -0.22 13.72 -21.94
CA LEU A 608 0.28 14.15 -23.24
C LEU A 608 1.56 13.41 -23.66
N GLY A 609 1.89 12.29 -23.03
CA GLY A 609 3.00 11.44 -23.42
C GLY A 609 4.36 12.12 -23.24
N ALA A 610 4.59 12.76 -22.10
CA ALA A 610 5.86 13.43 -21.78
C ALA A 610 7.05 12.46 -21.90
N GLN A 611 8.07 12.92 -22.63
CA GLN A 611 9.33 12.22 -22.82
C GLN A 611 10.48 13.19 -22.67
N SER A 612 11.67 12.71 -22.37
CA SER A 612 12.87 13.54 -22.45
C SER A 612 13.03 14.09 -23.86
N ALA A 613 13.33 15.38 -23.97
CA ALA A 613 13.42 16.07 -25.27
C ALA A 613 14.55 15.55 -26.18
N ASP A 614 15.58 14.96 -25.60
CA ASP A 614 16.73 14.36 -26.32
C ASP A 614 16.68 12.84 -26.44
N GLY A 615 15.57 12.21 -26.01
CA GLY A 615 15.42 10.76 -26.00
C GLY A 615 16.16 10.02 -24.89
N THR A 616 16.89 10.74 -24.02
CA THR A 616 17.46 10.16 -22.79
C THR A 616 16.37 10.07 -21.71
N ALA A 617 16.36 9.01 -20.92
CA ALA A 617 15.47 8.92 -19.79
C ALA A 617 15.80 10.01 -18.75
N ASN A 618 14.74 10.60 -18.14
CA ASN A 618 14.83 11.33 -16.87
C ASN A 618 15.13 12.84 -16.93
N ALA A 619 14.75 13.56 -17.98
CA ALA A 619 14.73 15.03 -17.92
C ALA A 619 13.52 15.50 -17.09
N ASP A 620 13.76 16.32 -16.07
CA ASP A 620 12.72 16.93 -15.24
C ASP A 620 12.03 18.13 -15.88
N GLY A 621 12.46 18.57 -17.06
CA GLY A 621 11.94 19.71 -17.77
C GLY A 621 12.09 21.06 -17.07
N TYR A 622 12.90 21.14 -16.00
CA TYR A 622 13.00 22.31 -15.15
C TYR A 622 11.63 22.76 -14.59
N LEU A 623 10.91 21.79 -14.00
CA LEU A 623 9.51 21.98 -13.60
C LEU A 623 9.36 22.70 -12.25
N SER A 624 10.33 22.61 -11.34
CA SER A 624 10.26 23.24 -10.02
C SER A 624 9.97 24.74 -10.10
N PRO A 625 10.63 25.55 -10.93
CA PRO A 625 10.30 26.96 -11.08
C PRO A 625 8.92 27.22 -11.72
N ARG A 626 8.34 26.21 -12.37
CA ARG A 626 7.03 26.36 -13.02
C ARG A 626 5.87 26.27 -12.03
N THR A 627 6.01 25.47 -10.96
CA THR A 627 4.97 25.33 -9.93
C THR A 627 5.04 26.42 -8.87
N THR A 628 6.21 27.03 -8.64
CA THR A 628 6.39 28.11 -7.66
C THR A 628 5.45 29.31 -7.92
N PRO A 629 5.34 29.87 -9.14
CA PRO A 629 4.39 30.96 -9.42
C PRO A 629 2.92 30.52 -9.32
N LEU A 630 2.66 29.21 -9.29
CA LEU A 630 1.32 28.64 -9.12
C LEU A 630 0.96 28.43 -7.64
N GLY A 631 1.80 28.88 -6.70
CA GLY A 631 1.56 28.78 -5.26
C GLY A 631 2.15 27.54 -4.59
N GLN A 632 2.89 26.69 -5.32
CA GLN A 632 3.47 25.47 -4.74
C GLN A 632 4.93 25.27 -5.17
N ASN A 633 5.84 25.29 -4.21
CA ASN A 633 7.24 24.98 -4.42
C ASN A 633 7.53 23.59 -3.79
N PRO A 634 7.63 22.50 -4.59
CA PRO A 634 7.78 21.15 -4.04
C PRO A 634 8.94 21.06 -3.05
N LEU A 635 8.73 20.30 -1.98
CA LEU A 635 9.65 20.11 -0.84
C LEU A 635 9.97 21.38 -0.05
N ARG A 636 9.27 22.49 -0.31
CA ARG A 636 9.43 23.76 0.41
C ARG A 636 8.07 24.31 0.88
N PRO A 637 7.32 23.55 1.69
CA PRO A 637 6.08 24.07 2.28
C PRO A 637 6.36 25.33 3.09
N ALA A 638 5.38 26.24 3.14
CA ALA A 638 5.53 27.53 3.77
C ALA A 638 5.49 27.48 5.31
N THR A 639 4.75 26.50 5.85
CA THR A 639 4.54 26.32 7.30
C THR A 639 4.49 24.84 7.64
N VAL A 640 4.41 24.51 8.94
CA VAL A 640 4.19 23.16 9.45
C VAL A 640 2.82 22.58 9.02
N PHE A 641 1.88 23.43 8.61
CA PHE A 641 0.60 23.03 8.00
C PHE A 641 0.71 22.71 6.51
N SER A 642 1.92 22.49 6.01
CA SER A 642 2.21 22.20 4.60
C SER A 642 1.98 23.41 3.69
N TYR A 643 1.44 23.18 2.50
CA TYR A 643 1.08 24.22 1.52
C TYR A 643 -0.30 24.80 1.82
N PHE A 644 -1.17 24.01 2.42
CA PHE A 644 -2.55 24.33 2.80
C PHE A 644 -3.02 23.40 3.91
N PRO A 645 -3.83 23.90 4.87
CA PRO A 645 -4.38 23.05 5.92
C PRO A 645 -5.45 22.09 5.37
N PRO A 646 -5.58 20.86 5.91
CA PRO A 646 -6.51 19.84 5.40
C PRO A 646 -7.99 20.18 5.64
N ASP A 647 -8.28 21.10 6.53
CA ASP A 647 -9.61 21.59 6.92
C ASP A 647 -10.00 22.93 6.29
N TYR A 648 -9.22 23.42 5.30
CA TYR A 648 -9.54 24.66 4.59
C TYR A 648 -10.85 24.53 3.83
N GLU A 649 -11.80 25.43 4.10
CA GLU A 649 -13.09 25.48 3.39
C GLU A 649 -12.97 26.11 2.01
N ALA A 650 -13.58 25.48 1.01
CA ALA A 650 -13.62 26.03 -0.34
C ALA A 650 -14.45 27.31 -0.36
N PRO A 651 -13.93 28.43 -0.91
CA PRO A 651 -14.64 29.70 -0.89
C PRO A 651 -16.03 29.63 -1.54
N GLY A 652 -17.08 30.01 -0.79
CA GLY A 652 -18.46 30.04 -1.28
C GLY A 652 -19.14 28.67 -1.44
N ALA A 653 -18.54 27.59 -0.95
CA ALA A 653 -19.03 26.23 -1.13
C ALA A 653 -19.85 25.68 0.07
N GLY A 654 -20.26 26.53 1.01
CA GLY A 654 -21.21 26.17 2.07
C GLY A 654 -20.70 25.09 3.04
N GLY A 655 -19.45 25.18 3.50
CA GLY A 655 -18.85 24.26 4.45
C GLY A 655 -18.15 23.05 3.83
N LEU A 656 -18.10 22.96 2.47
CA LEU A 656 -17.28 21.92 1.83
C LEU A 656 -15.80 22.24 1.94
N LEU A 657 -15.01 21.26 2.29
CA LEU A 657 -13.56 21.37 2.32
C LEU A 657 -12.97 21.39 0.91
N GLY A 658 -11.94 22.18 0.76
CA GLY A 658 -11.15 22.29 -0.45
C GLY A 658 -9.74 22.76 -0.12
N PRO A 659 -8.91 21.90 0.48
CA PRO A 659 -7.58 22.28 1.01
C PRO A 659 -6.73 23.04 -0.02
N GLU A 660 -6.71 22.59 -1.26
CA GLU A 660 -5.90 23.15 -2.33
C GLU A 660 -6.33 24.58 -2.73
N PHE A 661 -7.57 25.01 -2.38
CA PHE A 661 -7.99 26.39 -2.59
C PHE A 661 -7.21 27.37 -1.71
N GLY A 662 -6.57 26.92 -0.64
CA GLY A 662 -5.68 27.76 0.18
C GLY A 662 -4.53 28.40 -0.57
N ILE A 663 -4.12 27.81 -1.71
CA ILE A 663 -3.08 28.35 -2.60
C ILE A 663 -3.61 28.70 -4.00
N HIS A 664 -4.93 28.64 -4.22
CA HIS A 664 -5.55 28.93 -5.50
C HIS A 664 -6.19 30.32 -5.47
N SER A 665 -5.61 31.25 -6.20
CA SER A 665 -6.04 32.64 -6.33
C SER A 665 -6.28 33.00 -7.80
N ALA A 666 -6.86 34.15 -8.08
CA ALA A 666 -6.98 34.67 -9.46
C ALA A 666 -5.62 34.74 -10.17
N THR A 667 -4.56 35.11 -9.45
CA THR A 667 -3.20 35.18 -10.00
C THR A 667 -2.67 33.77 -10.36
N THR A 668 -2.83 32.79 -9.49
CA THR A 668 -2.37 31.42 -9.74
C THR A 668 -3.23 30.71 -10.79
N ALA A 669 -4.52 31.02 -10.90
CA ALA A 669 -5.39 30.54 -11.98
C ALA A 669 -4.94 31.07 -13.34
N LEU A 670 -4.67 32.39 -13.44
CA LEU A 670 -4.10 32.98 -14.65
C LEU A 670 -2.69 32.38 -14.94
N GLY A 671 -1.90 32.14 -13.91
CA GLY A 671 -0.60 31.47 -14.03
C GLY A 671 -0.72 30.08 -14.66
N ARG A 672 -1.73 29.28 -14.32
CA ARG A 672 -2.02 27.97 -14.95
C ARG A 672 -2.33 28.13 -16.43
N ALA A 673 -3.21 29.07 -16.80
CA ALA A 673 -3.55 29.33 -18.21
C ALA A 673 -2.32 29.78 -19.05
N ASN A 674 -1.48 30.65 -18.47
CA ASN A 674 -0.22 31.09 -19.10
C ASN A 674 0.78 29.95 -19.25
N PHE A 675 0.86 29.05 -18.26
CA PHE A 675 1.69 27.87 -18.37
C PHE A 675 1.20 26.94 -19.50
N VAL A 676 -0.10 26.67 -19.58
CA VAL A 676 -0.67 25.86 -20.68
C VAL A 676 -0.41 26.51 -22.03
N ASN A 677 -0.54 27.84 -22.14
CA ASN A 677 -0.19 28.55 -23.37
C ASN A 677 1.26 28.31 -23.78
N THR A 678 2.18 28.41 -22.82
CA THR A 678 3.60 28.12 -23.06
C THR A 678 3.82 26.66 -23.45
N LEU A 679 3.18 25.72 -22.73
CA LEU A 679 3.28 24.27 -22.96
C LEU A 679 2.82 23.88 -24.38
N VAL A 680 1.72 24.48 -24.86
CA VAL A 680 1.04 24.07 -26.09
C VAL A 680 1.59 24.79 -27.33
N TYR A 681 1.94 26.06 -27.20
CA TYR A 681 2.28 26.89 -28.37
C TYR A 681 3.77 27.21 -28.51
N ASN A 682 4.58 26.91 -27.46
CA ASN A 682 6.02 27.16 -27.58
C ASN A 682 6.73 25.97 -28.27
N THR A 683 6.89 26.11 -29.59
CA THR A 683 7.65 25.14 -30.40
C THR A 683 9.04 25.65 -30.77
N SER A 684 9.37 26.89 -30.41
CA SER A 684 10.66 27.53 -30.78
C SER A 684 11.83 26.79 -30.10
N GLY A 685 12.72 26.26 -30.96
CA GLY A 685 13.97 25.57 -30.56
C GLY A 685 13.76 24.27 -29.78
N CYS A 686 12.63 23.64 -29.91
CA CYS A 686 12.46 22.25 -29.50
C CYS A 686 13.27 21.32 -30.40
N PRO A 687 13.88 20.24 -29.86
CA PRO A 687 14.76 19.37 -30.63
C PRO A 687 14.05 18.67 -31.79
N VAL A 688 12.74 18.42 -31.65
CA VAL A 688 11.94 17.75 -32.67
C VAL A 688 10.94 18.74 -33.23
N VAL A 689 11.01 18.93 -34.55
CA VAL A 689 10.10 19.82 -35.29
C VAL A 689 8.66 19.36 -35.08
N GLY A 690 7.78 20.30 -34.73
CA GLY A 690 6.36 20.00 -34.47
C GLY A 690 6.03 19.36 -33.13
N ARG A 691 7.01 19.10 -32.27
CA ARG A 691 6.79 18.69 -30.88
C ARG A 691 6.99 19.87 -29.94
N PRO A 692 5.95 20.34 -29.26
CA PRO A 692 6.12 21.32 -28.19
C PRO A 692 7.00 20.74 -27.09
N CYS A 693 7.81 21.58 -26.51
CA CYS A 693 8.67 21.17 -25.41
C CYS A 693 8.78 22.27 -24.33
N LEU A 694 8.92 21.84 -23.10
CA LEU A 694 9.39 22.67 -22.02
C LEU A 694 10.92 22.64 -22.05
N ARG A 695 11.48 23.76 -22.45
CA ARG A 695 12.92 23.91 -22.46
C ARG A 695 13.45 24.13 -21.04
N PRO A 696 14.65 23.64 -20.73
CA PRO A 696 15.43 24.18 -19.64
C PRO A 696 15.62 25.67 -19.88
N ASN A 697 15.76 26.42 -18.80
CA ASN A 697 15.90 27.85 -18.82
C ASN A 697 17.00 28.28 -19.81
N THR A 698 16.68 29.25 -20.68
CA THR A 698 17.65 29.95 -21.55
C THR A 698 18.35 31.10 -20.83
N ASP A 699 18.34 31.13 -19.47
CA ASP A 699 19.09 32.05 -18.67
C ASP A 699 20.57 31.95 -19.06
N PRO A 700 21.21 33.03 -19.49
CA PRO A 700 22.63 33.02 -19.81
C PRO A 700 23.53 32.68 -18.60
N ASN A 701 22.97 32.79 -17.38
CA ASN A 701 23.56 32.25 -16.16
C ASN A 701 23.10 30.81 -15.87
N ASN A 702 22.68 30.08 -16.91
CA ASN A 702 22.11 28.75 -16.78
C ASN A 702 22.99 27.80 -15.96
N LEU A 703 22.75 27.80 -14.67
CA LEU A 703 23.40 26.93 -13.71
C LEU A 703 22.97 25.47 -13.91
N ASN A 704 22.01 25.26 -14.81
CA ASN A 704 21.32 24.00 -14.96
C ASN A 704 21.99 23.09 -15.98
N GLY A 705 23.16 23.01 -16.25
CA GLY A 705 23.87 22.06 -17.12
C GLY A 705 23.05 20.99 -17.89
N ASN A 706 21.75 20.91 -17.57
CA ASN A 706 20.76 20.03 -18.17
C ASN A 706 20.12 20.74 -19.37
N THR A 707 20.59 20.41 -20.56
CA THR A 707 20.07 20.93 -21.84
C THR A 707 18.75 20.29 -22.24
N ASN A 708 18.25 19.31 -21.45
CA ASN A 708 17.19 18.42 -21.84
C ASN A 708 15.88 18.84 -21.18
N GLY A 709 14.97 19.38 -21.96
CA GLY A 709 13.60 19.65 -21.56
C GLY A 709 12.69 18.42 -21.67
N VAL A 710 11.42 18.60 -21.36
CA VAL A 710 10.37 17.61 -21.62
C VAL A 710 9.72 17.92 -22.95
N SER A 711 9.64 16.97 -23.86
CA SER A 711 8.86 17.02 -25.09
C SER A 711 7.51 16.30 -24.93
N LEU A 712 6.51 16.76 -25.69
CA LEU A 712 5.16 16.18 -25.68
C LEU A 712 4.84 15.55 -27.02
N ASP A 713 4.16 14.42 -27.01
CA ASP A 713 3.77 13.74 -28.24
C ASP A 713 2.38 14.20 -28.73
N PHE A 714 2.33 15.35 -29.39
CA PHE A 714 1.11 15.81 -30.06
C PHE A 714 0.88 15.09 -31.40
N ALA A 715 1.91 14.48 -31.95
CA ALA A 715 1.79 13.77 -33.24
C ALA A 715 0.82 12.59 -33.15
N SER A 716 0.76 11.93 -32.00
CA SER A 716 -0.20 10.84 -31.76
C SER A 716 -1.67 11.28 -31.79
N LEU A 717 -1.94 12.58 -31.63
CA LEU A 717 -3.29 13.15 -31.67
C LEU A 717 -3.68 13.67 -33.09
N VAL A 718 -2.73 13.92 -33.97
CA VAL A 718 -2.97 14.44 -35.31
C VAL A 718 -3.91 13.56 -36.16
N PRO A 719 -3.85 12.22 -36.11
CA PRO A 719 -4.79 11.37 -36.88
C PRO A 719 -6.26 11.61 -36.52
N PHE A 720 -6.55 12.06 -35.32
CA PHE A 720 -7.92 12.33 -34.84
C PHE A 720 -8.44 13.73 -35.24
N ALA A 721 -7.58 14.60 -35.77
CA ALA A 721 -7.94 16.01 -36.05
C ALA A 721 -8.82 16.21 -37.28
N GLY A 722 -9.28 15.15 -37.95
CA GLY A 722 -10.03 15.21 -39.20
C GLY A 722 -9.14 15.44 -40.42
N SER A 723 -9.78 15.60 -41.59
CA SER A 723 -9.14 15.94 -42.86
C SER A 723 -10.02 16.93 -43.64
N LEU A 724 -9.50 17.48 -44.75
CA LEU A 724 -10.31 18.36 -45.62
C LEU A 724 -11.53 17.62 -46.19
N ALA A 725 -11.42 16.31 -46.46
CA ALA A 725 -12.52 15.47 -46.96
C ALA A 725 -13.51 15.06 -45.84
N ALA A 726 -13.05 15.00 -44.60
CA ALA A 726 -13.85 14.66 -43.42
C ALA A 726 -13.44 15.59 -42.26
N PRO A 727 -13.95 16.83 -42.23
CA PRO A 727 -13.44 17.87 -41.33
C PRO A 727 -13.92 17.78 -39.92
N ASP A 728 -14.68 16.74 -39.54
CA ASP A 728 -15.22 16.57 -38.21
C ASP A 728 -14.10 16.41 -37.14
N PRO A 729 -14.05 17.29 -36.13
CA PRO A 729 -13.10 17.19 -35.00
C PRO A 729 -13.57 16.26 -33.86
N ALA A 730 -14.75 15.68 -33.95
CA ALA A 730 -15.31 14.86 -32.84
C ALA A 730 -14.36 13.75 -32.40
N PRO A 731 -13.65 13.00 -33.27
CA PRO A 731 -12.68 12.03 -32.84
C PRO A 731 -11.53 12.59 -31.98
N LEU A 732 -11.09 13.82 -32.28
CA LEU A 732 -10.08 14.51 -31.48
C LEU A 732 -10.65 14.91 -30.10
N VAL A 733 -11.88 15.40 -30.07
CA VAL A 733 -12.54 15.74 -28.80
C VAL A 733 -12.73 14.50 -27.93
N ASP A 734 -13.11 13.37 -28.53
CA ASP A 734 -13.22 12.08 -27.82
C ASP A 734 -11.89 11.62 -27.24
N GLU A 735 -10.80 11.72 -28.00
CA GLU A 735 -9.48 11.31 -27.54
C GLU A 735 -8.93 12.27 -26.47
N LEU A 736 -9.20 13.58 -26.57
CA LEU A 736 -8.86 14.54 -25.51
C LEU A 736 -9.69 14.31 -24.24
N ASP A 737 -11.00 14.02 -24.38
CA ASP A 737 -11.84 13.61 -23.26
C ASP A 737 -11.28 12.35 -22.57
N ARG A 738 -10.94 11.33 -23.33
CA ARG A 738 -10.36 10.10 -22.83
C ARG A 738 -9.05 10.35 -22.07
N ARG A 739 -8.09 11.08 -22.65
CA ARG A 739 -6.76 11.29 -22.05
C ARG A 739 -6.77 12.25 -20.87
N LEU A 740 -7.56 13.31 -20.92
CA LEU A 740 -7.48 14.43 -19.97
C LEU A 740 -8.64 14.45 -18.96
N LEU A 741 -9.83 14.05 -19.39
CA LEU A 741 -11.05 14.11 -18.55
C LEU A 741 -11.65 12.73 -18.28
N HIS A 742 -10.98 11.64 -18.71
CA HIS A 742 -11.36 10.26 -18.40
C HIS A 742 -12.76 9.86 -18.89
N GLY A 743 -13.22 10.48 -20.02
CA GLY A 743 -14.54 10.24 -20.57
C GLY A 743 -15.67 10.97 -19.83
N THR A 744 -15.35 11.99 -19.04
CA THR A 744 -16.33 12.74 -18.23
C THR A 744 -16.59 14.16 -18.73
N MET A 745 -16.15 14.51 -19.95
CA MET A 745 -16.36 15.83 -20.52
C MET A 745 -17.85 16.16 -20.59
N SER A 746 -18.27 17.27 -20.00
CA SER A 746 -19.65 17.71 -20.05
C SER A 746 -20.11 18.00 -21.47
N ALA A 747 -21.42 17.83 -21.74
CA ALA A 747 -22.01 18.14 -23.06
C ALA A 747 -21.77 19.59 -23.47
N ALA A 748 -21.83 20.53 -22.54
CA ALA A 748 -21.57 21.95 -22.80
C ALA A 748 -20.10 22.16 -23.23
N MET A 749 -19.14 21.63 -22.48
CA MET A 749 -17.72 21.73 -22.83
C MET A 749 -17.41 21.04 -24.16
N ARG A 750 -18.00 19.88 -24.41
CA ARG A 750 -17.85 19.16 -25.69
C ARG A 750 -18.31 20.04 -26.87
N THR A 751 -19.45 20.71 -26.72
CA THR A 751 -19.98 21.63 -27.74
C THR A 751 -19.02 22.78 -28.00
N GLU A 752 -18.56 23.47 -26.97
CA GLU A 752 -17.63 24.62 -27.10
C GLU A 752 -16.30 24.22 -27.73
N VAL A 753 -15.70 23.11 -27.29
CA VAL A 753 -14.45 22.60 -27.84
C VAL A 753 -14.64 22.22 -29.32
N THR A 754 -15.69 21.49 -29.64
CA THR A 754 -16.00 21.10 -31.03
C THR A 754 -16.20 22.31 -31.94
N GLN A 755 -16.93 23.32 -31.46
CA GLN A 755 -17.15 24.58 -32.23
C GLN A 755 -15.83 25.32 -32.47
N ALA A 756 -14.99 25.46 -31.45
CA ALA A 756 -13.69 26.11 -31.60
C ALA A 756 -12.78 25.37 -32.59
N LEU A 757 -12.76 24.04 -32.57
CA LEU A 757 -11.96 23.24 -33.48
C LEU A 757 -12.50 23.29 -34.93
N ASN A 758 -13.79 23.37 -35.11
CA ASN A 758 -14.43 23.55 -36.44
C ASN A 758 -14.03 24.86 -37.11
N ALA A 759 -13.68 25.90 -36.36
CA ALA A 759 -13.19 27.15 -36.90
C ALA A 759 -11.79 27.06 -37.56
N ILE A 760 -11.07 25.95 -37.35
CA ILE A 760 -9.73 25.69 -37.85
C ILE A 760 -9.81 24.64 -38.98
N ALA A 761 -9.45 25.01 -40.22
CA ALA A 761 -9.43 24.03 -41.31
C ALA A 761 -8.35 22.94 -41.08
N PRO A 762 -8.68 21.65 -41.22
CA PRO A 762 -7.75 20.54 -40.94
C PRO A 762 -6.80 20.25 -42.13
N THR A 763 -5.99 21.24 -42.48
CA THR A 763 -5.01 21.15 -43.56
C THR A 763 -3.77 20.34 -43.11
N ASP A 764 -3.15 19.66 -44.05
CA ASP A 764 -1.80 19.10 -43.88
C ASP A 764 -0.76 20.24 -43.99
N PRO A 765 0.47 20.02 -43.48
CA PRO A 765 1.54 21.00 -43.66
C PRO A 765 1.77 21.33 -45.14
N VAL A 766 1.86 22.58 -45.48
CA VAL A 766 2.16 23.06 -46.86
C VAL A 766 3.53 23.73 -46.85
N PRO A 767 4.60 23.13 -47.42
CA PRO A 767 5.87 23.77 -47.51
C PRO A 767 5.84 24.92 -48.57
N PRO A 768 6.64 26.01 -48.42
CA PRO A 768 7.58 26.30 -47.35
C PRO A 768 7.04 27.38 -46.39
N GLY A 769 6.33 27.10 -45.39
CA GLY A 769 5.94 28.12 -44.39
C GLY A 769 4.99 27.64 -43.32
N ASP A 770 4.17 26.67 -43.57
CA ASP A 770 3.29 26.05 -42.58
C ASP A 770 3.80 24.65 -42.22
N VAL A 771 4.77 24.56 -41.34
CA VAL A 771 5.39 23.30 -40.92
C VAL A 771 4.42 22.43 -40.10
N LEU A 772 3.36 23.02 -39.56
CA LEU A 772 2.47 22.39 -38.57
C LEU A 772 1.10 22.02 -39.14
N GLY A 773 0.60 22.73 -40.18
CA GLY A 773 -0.74 22.51 -40.72
C GLY A 773 -1.90 22.78 -39.75
N GLY A 774 -3.10 22.83 -40.33
CA GLY A 774 -4.31 23.05 -39.57
C GLY A 774 -4.70 21.90 -38.62
N LYS A 775 -4.36 20.66 -38.98
CA LYS A 775 -4.57 19.49 -38.10
C LYS A 775 -3.83 19.66 -36.77
N PHE A 776 -2.56 20.04 -36.82
CA PHE A 776 -1.75 20.26 -35.62
C PHE A 776 -2.28 21.45 -34.80
N ARG A 777 -2.72 22.54 -35.43
CA ARG A 777 -3.35 23.70 -34.77
C ARG A 777 -4.64 23.30 -34.05
N ARG A 778 -5.43 22.36 -34.61
CA ARG A 778 -6.60 21.78 -33.92
C ARG A 778 -6.18 21.04 -32.64
N VAL A 779 -5.15 20.23 -32.73
CA VAL A 779 -4.60 19.51 -31.54
C VAL A 779 -4.16 20.51 -30.46
N GLN A 780 -3.41 21.55 -30.84
CA GLN A 780 -2.99 22.61 -29.92
C GLN A 780 -4.18 23.32 -29.27
N ALA A 781 -5.15 23.76 -30.06
CA ALA A 781 -6.33 24.44 -29.56
C ALA A 781 -7.17 23.55 -28.64
N GLY A 782 -7.36 22.28 -29.00
CA GLY A 782 -8.09 21.30 -28.18
C GLY A 782 -7.42 21.06 -26.83
N ILE A 783 -6.11 20.81 -26.80
CA ILE A 783 -5.35 20.66 -25.57
C ILE A 783 -5.43 21.89 -24.69
N TYR A 784 -5.27 23.10 -25.29
CA TYR A 784 -5.33 24.35 -24.56
C TYR A 784 -6.71 24.53 -23.89
N LEU A 785 -7.79 24.34 -24.61
CA LEU A 785 -9.15 24.48 -24.11
C LEU A 785 -9.45 23.49 -22.97
N VAL A 786 -9.03 22.24 -23.12
CA VAL A 786 -9.29 21.21 -22.10
C VAL A 786 -8.46 21.45 -20.84
N LEU A 787 -7.16 21.71 -20.97
CA LEU A 787 -6.28 21.90 -19.81
C LEU A 787 -6.59 23.17 -19.01
N THR A 788 -7.14 24.21 -19.66
CA THR A 788 -7.56 25.45 -19.00
C THR A 788 -8.98 25.41 -18.44
N ALA A 789 -9.77 24.40 -18.82
CA ALA A 789 -11.15 24.27 -18.35
C ALA A 789 -11.21 23.87 -16.87
N SER A 790 -12.28 24.32 -16.19
CA SER A 790 -12.52 24.00 -14.78
C SER A 790 -12.63 22.49 -14.52
N GLN A 791 -13.14 21.71 -15.47
CA GLN A 791 -13.24 20.25 -15.33
C GLN A 791 -11.87 19.58 -15.18
N PHE A 792 -10.84 20.06 -15.87
CA PHE A 792 -9.49 19.50 -15.72
C PHE A 792 -8.80 19.96 -14.42
N GLN A 793 -9.24 21.09 -13.84
CA GLN A 793 -8.68 21.55 -12.57
C GLN A 793 -9.08 20.66 -11.38
N VAL A 794 -10.16 19.90 -11.50
CA VAL A 794 -10.71 19.05 -10.44
C VAL A 794 -10.46 17.58 -10.80
N GLU A 795 -9.87 16.84 -9.88
CA GLU A 795 -9.73 15.39 -9.93
C GLU A 795 -11.02 14.76 -9.37
N ARG A 796 -11.72 13.98 -10.20
CA ARG A 796 -12.99 13.33 -9.84
C ARG A 796 -12.95 11.82 -10.04
#